data_aa1d757f2297ffd881e4a4d9915cc4e8
#
_entry.id   aa1d757f2297ffd881e4a4d9915cc4e8
#
_cell.length_a   1.000
_cell.length_b   1.000
_cell.length_c   1.000
_cell.angle_alpha   90.00
_cell.angle_beta   90.00
_cell.angle_gamma   90.00
#
_symmetry.space_group_name_H-M   'P 1'
#
loop_
_entity.id
_entity.type
_entity.pdbx_description
1 polymer ?
#
loop_
_entity_poly.entity_id
_entity_poly.type
_entity_poly.pdbx_seq_one_letter_code
_entity_poly.pdbx_strand_id
1 'polypeptide(L)'
;MEEKFDVTGMTCAACQANVTRVVSKLDGVSHCDVSLLSNSMKVEFDQDKVNEQTICEAIKQIGYGASVHGQKTEVRKEWQNRQNRVESDQRSAKQRLILSLVLLVPLLLIAMGPMVGLPILEGMEWMMVSALTQLILCLFILFIQRHFFITGFKALIKKSANMDSLVAMGSGASFVYGLVGIYQMAYYFGVQNMEMAHMAMHSLYFESAATIVTLVSVGKYLESRSKAKTSDALDKLVDLAPKNATILRDGKEIVVSSESIRIHDVVVIRPGQRIPVDGKVISGTGYVDQSAITGESLPVEKNVGDSVISATMNENGTFQFEAEKVGEDTTLAKIIQLVDDAGNSKAPIARLADKVSGVFVPVVILIALITFVAWLIIGQTIQFALSNAISVLVISCPCALGLATPVAIMVGTGKAAENGILIKSAAILEQLHSIDTIVLDKTGTITSGKPSVQGVKVYTNISMNDFISMAASLESGSLHPLGQAIVEYAKDKNIKLQQPEQFTNISGRGIQAKLNGHVYLAGNKRLLEEKNIQINQNVLSDLDAYASLGQTPLIFVKDQNVIGLISVADTIRSTSQVALEQFKKKNMRVVMLTGDNQKTANAIGKSLSVDEVISDVLPQDKESVIRKLQEQGKKVMMVGDGINDAPALMRADIGVAIGAGTDIALDSADVILMKSSLLDVVTAIDLSNDVIKNIKMNLFWAFFYNILGIPVAAGLLYPAFGLRLSPMIGSACMSLSSVCVVTNALRLRYFKPKVQSEEVKTYTMHIDGMSCGHCAWLVEDALKKVPNVKEVRVDYNLGKADIDYVQQVNKVALRQAVEDAGYIPVEYKEEKKMKKVVTVDGMMCMHCVAHVKDALSKVEGVSDVVVSLDEKTATLNCTENVTDQMLSDAVTNAGYTVISVK
;
A
#
# COMPACT_ATOMS: atom_id res chain seq x y z
N MET A 1 27.25 7.85 -9.42
CA MET A 1 26.87 6.48 -9.00
C MET A 1 25.94 6.56 -7.80
N GLU A 2 24.89 5.72 -7.75
CA GLU A 2 24.01 5.60 -6.59
C GLU A 2 24.29 4.26 -5.91
N GLU A 3 24.51 4.26 -4.58
CA GLU A 3 24.82 3.04 -3.85
C GLU A 3 24.21 3.01 -2.45
N LYS A 4 23.82 1.81 -1.99
CA LYS A 4 23.21 1.57 -0.70
C LYS A 4 24.26 1.04 0.30
N PHE A 5 24.21 1.55 1.53
CA PHE A 5 25.11 1.17 2.62
C PHE A 5 24.30 0.76 3.84
N ASP A 6 24.76 -0.26 4.55
CA ASP A 6 24.27 -0.60 5.88
C ASP A 6 24.95 0.28 6.92
N VAL A 7 24.16 0.92 7.80
CA VAL A 7 24.70 1.78 8.86
C VAL A 7 24.27 1.23 10.23
N THR A 8 25.22 0.90 11.09
CA THR A 8 24.96 0.32 12.40
C THR A 8 25.24 1.32 13.53
N GLY A 9 24.50 1.19 14.65
CA GLY A 9 24.68 2.05 15.83
C GLY A 9 23.79 3.29 15.86
N MET A 10 22.92 3.53 14.85
CA MET A 10 21.92 4.60 14.91
C MET A 10 20.76 4.20 15.84
N THR A 11 20.45 5.07 16.81
CA THR A 11 19.38 4.81 17.81
C THR A 11 18.31 5.89 17.84
N CYS A 12 18.51 7.03 17.19
CA CYS A 12 17.60 8.17 17.23
C CYS A 12 17.77 9.11 16.02
N ALA A 13 16.83 10.03 15.83
CA ALA A 13 16.86 11.01 14.73
C ALA A 13 18.13 11.89 14.74
N ALA A 14 18.66 12.22 15.91
CA ALA A 14 19.92 12.97 15.99
C ALA A 14 21.10 12.17 15.43
N CYS A 15 21.12 10.83 15.61
CA CYS A 15 22.11 9.95 15.00
C CYS A 15 22.03 9.99 13.48
N GLN A 16 20.80 9.85 12.97
CA GLN A 16 20.50 9.93 11.54
C GLN A 16 20.92 11.28 10.94
N ALA A 17 20.58 12.40 11.59
CA ALA A 17 20.97 13.75 11.18
C ALA A 17 22.50 13.93 11.15
N ASN A 18 23.21 13.36 12.13
CA ASN A 18 24.67 13.41 12.19
C ASN A 18 25.33 12.64 11.04
N VAL A 19 24.84 11.44 10.72
CA VAL A 19 25.32 10.64 9.57
C VAL A 19 25.07 11.39 8.28
N THR A 20 23.82 11.86 8.05
CA THR A 20 23.48 12.65 6.87
C THR A 20 24.40 13.87 6.72
N ARG A 21 24.62 14.64 7.80
CA ARG A 21 25.47 15.84 7.79
C ARG A 21 26.92 15.54 7.41
N VAL A 22 27.48 14.44 7.88
CA VAL A 22 28.90 14.10 7.64
C VAL A 22 29.06 13.61 6.20
N VAL A 23 28.21 12.72 5.72
CA VAL A 23 28.29 12.18 4.37
C VAL A 23 28.01 13.25 3.31
N SER A 24 26.97 14.10 3.51
CA SER A 24 26.66 15.20 2.58
C SER A 24 27.70 16.31 2.52
N LYS A 25 28.71 16.33 3.41
CA LYS A 25 29.84 17.27 3.37
C LYS A 25 31.04 16.75 2.62
N LEU A 26 31.05 15.49 2.24
CA LEU A 26 32.14 14.92 1.45
C LEU A 26 32.09 15.51 0.03
N ASP A 27 33.24 15.94 -0.46
CA ASP A 27 33.36 16.44 -1.84
C ASP A 27 33.07 15.28 -2.81
N GLY A 28 32.18 15.50 -3.75
CA GLY A 28 31.70 14.48 -4.68
C GLY A 28 30.38 13.78 -4.29
N VAL A 29 29.80 14.03 -3.12
CA VAL A 29 28.46 13.53 -2.76
C VAL A 29 27.40 14.54 -3.17
N SER A 30 26.50 14.12 -4.07
CA SER A 30 25.37 14.95 -4.55
C SER A 30 24.13 14.80 -3.67
N HIS A 31 23.84 13.56 -3.23
CA HIS A 31 22.68 13.28 -2.40
C HIS A 31 22.96 12.18 -1.37
N CYS A 32 22.34 12.29 -0.19
CA CYS A 32 22.46 11.29 0.87
C CYS A 32 21.16 11.18 1.66
N ASP A 33 20.49 10.04 1.54
CA ASP A 33 19.31 9.68 2.31
C ASP A 33 19.64 8.56 3.31
N VAL A 34 19.50 8.85 4.60
CA VAL A 34 19.75 7.92 5.71
C VAL A 34 18.44 7.51 6.33
N SER A 35 18.19 6.20 6.47
CA SER A 35 17.00 5.64 7.11
C SER A 35 17.33 5.04 8.47
N LEU A 36 16.70 5.57 9.52
CA LEU A 36 16.80 5.03 10.88
C LEU A 36 16.01 3.73 11.02
N LEU A 37 14.95 3.54 10.22
CA LEU A 37 14.10 2.34 10.29
C LEU A 37 14.78 1.12 9.73
N SER A 38 15.43 1.27 8.58
CA SER A 38 16.15 0.19 7.90
C SER A 38 17.61 0.06 8.31
N ASN A 39 18.13 1.01 9.12
CA ASN A 39 19.55 1.12 9.42
C ASN A 39 20.43 1.13 8.15
N SER A 40 19.98 1.82 7.12
CA SER A 40 20.66 1.93 5.83
C SER A 40 20.76 3.39 5.39
N MET A 41 21.61 3.64 4.40
CA MET A 41 21.65 4.91 3.70
C MET A 41 21.84 4.67 2.20
N LYS A 42 21.31 5.59 1.39
CA LYS A 42 21.46 5.65 -0.05
C LYS A 42 22.25 6.90 -0.39
N VAL A 43 23.33 6.75 -1.13
CA VAL A 43 24.26 7.87 -1.42
C VAL A 43 24.47 7.94 -2.91
N GLU A 44 24.24 9.13 -3.47
CA GLU A 44 24.64 9.48 -4.83
C GLU A 44 25.97 10.22 -4.78
N PHE A 45 26.96 9.70 -5.46
CA PHE A 45 28.31 10.27 -5.43
C PHE A 45 29.07 10.11 -6.76
N ASP A 46 30.04 10.98 -6.93
CA ASP A 46 30.97 10.96 -8.06
C ASP A 46 32.15 10.05 -7.70
N GLN A 47 32.31 8.92 -8.41
CA GLN A 47 33.36 7.94 -8.16
C GLN A 47 34.79 8.48 -8.37
N ASP A 48 34.93 9.52 -9.21
CA ASP A 48 36.22 10.14 -9.47
C ASP A 48 36.70 11.02 -8.30
N LYS A 49 35.79 11.41 -7.39
CA LYS A 49 36.08 12.28 -6.24
C LYS A 49 36.03 11.56 -4.89
N VAL A 50 35.13 10.63 -4.72
CA VAL A 50 34.95 9.90 -3.46
C VAL A 50 34.63 8.42 -3.73
N ASN A 51 35.20 7.53 -2.94
CA ASN A 51 34.96 6.10 -3.02
C ASN A 51 34.17 5.60 -1.80
N GLU A 52 33.63 4.38 -1.89
CA GLU A 52 32.86 3.72 -0.87
C GLU A 52 33.56 3.60 0.49
N GLN A 53 34.89 3.35 0.45
CA GLN A 53 35.72 3.24 1.66
C GLN A 53 35.79 4.56 2.40
N THR A 54 35.96 5.69 1.67
CA THR A 54 35.97 7.04 2.26
C THR A 54 34.67 7.38 2.94
N ILE A 55 33.53 6.99 2.32
CA ILE A 55 32.20 7.17 2.91
C ILE A 55 32.07 6.35 4.19
N CYS A 56 32.45 5.07 4.16
CA CYS A 56 32.43 4.20 5.35
C CYS A 56 33.35 4.72 6.47
N GLU A 57 34.54 5.24 6.14
CA GLU A 57 35.47 5.80 7.12
C GLU A 57 34.95 7.08 7.76
N ALA A 58 34.35 7.98 6.99
CA ALA A 58 33.73 9.19 7.52
C ALA A 58 32.64 8.88 8.57
N ILE A 59 31.84 7.84 8.32
CA ILE A 59 30.81 7.38 9.27
C ILE A 59 31.45 6.74 10.52
N LYS A 60 32.51 5.94 10.35
CA LYS A 60 33.25 5.36 11.49
C LYS A 60 33.87 6.44 12.37
N GLN A 61 34.39 7.54 11.79
CA GLN A 61 34.96 8.66 12.53
C GLN A 61 33.99 9.29 13.51
N ILE A 62 32.67 9.37 13.18
CA ILE A 62 31.64 9.89 14.08
C ILE A 62 31.04 8.82 15.01
N GLY A 63 31.52 7.58 14.95
CA GLY A 63 31.18 6.53 15.93
C GLY A 63 30.13 5.53 15.53
N TYR A 64 29.70 5.54 14.28
CA TYR A 64 28.79 4.57 13.71
C TYR A 64 29.53 3.54 12.84
N GLY A 65 28.95 2.34 12.65
CA GLY A 65 29.47 1.38 11.68
C GLY A 65 28.87 1.63 10.32
N ALA A 66 29.67 1.39 9.23
CA ALA A 66 29.15 1.42 7.89
C ALA A 66 29.82 0.32 7.05
N SER A 67 29.06 -0.30 6.15
CA SER A 67 29.49 -1.24 5.14
C SER A 67 28.66 -1.08 3.88
N VAL A 68 29.26 -1.36 2.72
CA VAL A 68 28.52 -1.40 1.46
C VAL A 68 27.49 -2.49 1.53
N HIS A 69 26.28 -2.22 1.08
CA HIS A 69 25.22 -3.21 1.03
C HIS A 69 25.58 -4.29 0.02
N GLY A 70 25.57 -5.57 0.41
CA GLY A 70 26.08 -6.66 -0.42
C GLY A 70 25.36 -6.74 -1.77
N GLN A 71 26.15 -6.79 -2.86
CA GLN A 71 25.64 -7.01 -4.21
C GLN A 71 25.05 -8.42 -4.32
N LYS A 72 23.79 -8.51 -4.79
CA LYS A 72 23.08 -9.74 -5.22
C LYS A 72 22.83 -10.79 -4.13
N THR A 73 22.16 -10.41 -3.06
CA THR A 73 21.48 -11.37 -2.20
C THR A 73 19.98 -11.31 -2.50
N GLU A 74 19.33 -12.44 -2.72
CA GLU A 74 17.91 -12.53 -3.03
C GLU A 74 17.06 -11.71 -2.05
N VAL A 75 16.14 -10.87 -2.54
CA VAL A 75 15.28 -9.95 -1.76
C VAL A 75 14.66 -10.65 -0.54
N ARG A 76 14.23 -11.91 -0.70
CA ARG A 76 13.65 -12.72 0.37
C ARG A 76 14.64 -13.07 1.47
N LYS A 77 15.89 -13.47 1.12
CA LYS A 77 16.93 -13.79 2.11
C LYS A 77 17.37 -12.54 2.87
N GLU A 78 17.49 -11.41 2.20
CA GLU A 78 17.78 -10.12 2.84
C GLU A 78 16.70 -9.75 3.83
N TRP A 79 15.43 -9.87 3.43
CA TRP A 79 14.28 -9.61 4.28
C TRP A 79 14.27 -10.52 5.51
N GLN A 80 14.46 -11.82 5.34
CA GLN A 80 14.56 -12.80 6.45
C GLN A 80 15.74 -12.51 7.39
N ASN A 81 16.90 -12.17 6.85
CA ASN A 81 18.07 -11.81 7.65
C ASN A 81 17.80 -10.52 8.46
N ARG A 82 17.12 -9.55 7.85
CA ARG A 82 16.70 -8.30 8.52
C ARG A 82 15.71 -8.58 9.64
N GLN A 83 14.68 -9.40 9.40
CA GLN A 83 13.72 -9.81 10.43
C GLN A 83 14.41 -10.54 11.58
N ASN A 84 15.29 -11.52 11.31
CA ASN A 84 16.03 -12.24 12.32
C ASN A 84 16.90 -11.32 13.18
N ARG A 85 17.55 -10.30 12.60
CA ARG A 85 18.30 -9.28 13.34
C ARG A 85 17.39 -8.47 14.25
N VAL A 86 16.26 -7.96 13.72
CA VAL A 86 15.27 -7.19 14.49
C VAL A 86 14.73 -8.00 15.67
N GLU A 87 14.40 -9.28 15.46
CA GLU A 87 13.92 -10.17 16.54
C GLU A 87 15.00 -10.42 17.60
N SER A 88 16.26 -10.68 17.20
CA SER A 88 17.37 -10.89 18.13
C SER A 88 17.62 -9.66 19.00
N ASP A 89 17.60 -8.47 18.37
CA ASP A 89 17.77 -7.20 19.08
C ASP A 89 16.61 -6.94 20.05
N GLN A 90 15.38 -7.25 19.66
CA GLN A 90 14.19 -7.13 20.52
C GLN A 90 14.26 -8.10 21.71
N ARG A 91 14.67 -9.35 21.49
CA ARG A 91 14.85 -10.34 22.58
C ARG A 91 15.89 -9.86 23.58
N SER A 92 17.04 -9.38 23.09
CA SER A 92 18.11 -8.84 23.94
C SER A 92 17.65 -7.60 24.72
N ALA A 93 16.92 -6.68 24.07
CA ALA A 93 16.36 -5.49 24.71
C ALA A 93 15.31 -5.85 25.78
N LYS A 94 14.45 -6.84 25.50
CA LYS A 94 13.45 -7.36 26.45
C LYS A 94 14.11 -7.96 27.68
N GLN A 95 15.15 -8.78 27.51
CA GLN A 95 15.88 -9.39 28.62
C GLN A 95 16.55 -8.34 29.52
N ARG A 96 17.27 -7.37 28.94
CA ARG A 96 17.86 -6.25 29.68
C ARG A 96 16.81 -5.44 30.44
N LEU A 97 15.65 -5.19 29.83
CA LEU A 97 14.56 -4.45 30.44
C LEU A 97 13.96 -5.19 31.65
N ILE A 98 13.67 -6.50 31.48
CA ILE A 98 13.12 -7.31 32.58
C ILE A 98 14.11 -7.34 33.76
N LEU A 99 15.40 -7.59 33.50
CA LEU A 99 16.41 -7.58 34.54
C LEU A 99 16.51 -6.24 35.27
N SER A 100 16.49 -5.12 34.53
CA SER A 100 16.50 -3.78 35.14
C SER A 100 15.25 -3.52 35.96
N LEU A 101 14.07 -3.93 35.52
CA LEU A 101 12.81 -3.77 36.28
C LEU A 101 12.82 -4.60 37.58
N VAL A 102 13.30 -5.87 37.51
CA VAL A 102 13.42 -6.72 38.69
C VAL A 102 14.33 -6.10 39.76
N LEU A 103 15.43 -5.45 39.35
CA LEU A 103 16.34 -4.75 40.28
C LEU A 103 15.84 -3.36 40.70
N LEU A 104 15.04 -2.68 39.85
CA LEU A 104 14.50 -1.37 40.16
C LEU A 104 13.45 -1.40 41.28
N VAL A 105 12.60 -2.44 41.30
CA VAL A 105 11.54 -2.54 42.31
C VAL A 105 12.10 -2.56 43.74
N PRO A 106 13.08 -3.43 44.13
CA PRO A 106 13.67 -3.35 45.46
C PRO A 106 14.42 -2.06 45.73
N LEU A 107 15.07 -1.45 44.70
CA LEU A 107 15.72 -0.17 44.85
C LEU A 107 14.70 0.94 45.23
N LEU A 108 13.55 1.00 44.53
CA LEU A 108 12.50 1.97 44.84
C LEU A 108 11.85 1.72 46.21
N LEU A 109 11.65 0.47 46.58
CA LEU A 109 11.11 0.11 47.87
C LEU A 109 12.03 0.57 49.01
N ILE A 110 13.36 0.44 48.85
CA ILE A 110 14.33 0.93 49.87
C ILE A 110 14.41 2.46 49.89
N ALA A 111 14.43 3.09 48.69
CA ALA A 111 14.59 4.56 48.64
C ALA A 111 13.31 5.33 48.99
N MET A 112 12.12 4.85 48.60
CA MET A 112 10.84 5.57 48.74
C MET A 112 9.86 4.84 49.67
N GLY A 113 10.14 3.61 50.12
CA GLY A 113 9.28 2.85 51.01
C GLY A 113 8.89 3.59 52.27
N PRO A 114 9.81 4.25 52.98
CA PRO A 114 9.48 5.04 54.16
C PRO A 114 8.42 6.13 53.92
N MET A 115 8.41 6.74 52.74
CA MET A 115 7.40 7.75 52.36
C MET A 115 5.98 7.19 52.20
N VAL A 116 5.86 5.90 51.98
CA VAL A 116 4.58 5.19 51.77
C VAL A 116 4.22 4.32 52.99
N GLY A 117 4.95 4.45 54.09
CA GLY A 117 4.70 3.72 55.32
C GLY A 117 5.23 2.29 55.35
N LEU A 118 6.17 1.97 54.47
CA LEU A 118 6.88 0.66 54.42
C LEU A 118 8.30 0.82 54.98
N PRO A 119 8.55 0.51 56.29
CA PRO A 119 9.84 0.75 56.96
C PRO A 119 10.88 -0.35 56.56
N ILE A 120 11.37 -0.30 55.33
CA ILE A 120 12.41 -1.23 54.84
C ILE A 120 13.78 -0.56 55.00
N LEU A 121 14.65 -1.13 55.84
CA LEU A 121 15.97 -0.61 56.17
C LEU A 121 15.89 0.84 56.68
N GLU A 122 14.88 1.15 57.52
CA GLU A 122 14.67 2.47 58.12
C GLU A 122 15.30 2.48 59.53
N GLY A 123 15.74 3.65 59.98
CA GLY A 123 16.39 3.88 61.27
C GLY A 123 17.89 4.13 61.17
N MET A 124 18.45 4.73 62.18
CA MET A 124 19.86 5.16 62.21
C MET A 124 20.85 4.02 62.02
N GLU A 125 20.48 2.83 62.47
CA GLU A 125 21.31 1.61 62.36
C GLU A 125 21.44 1.13 60.90
N TRP A 126 20.44 1.34 60.12
CA TRP A 126 20.38 0.83 58.73
C TRP A 126 20.79 1.83 57.68
N MET A 127 21.03 3.09 58.02
CA MET A 127 21.31 4.15 57.05
C MET A 127 22.45 3.81 56.05
N MET A 128 23.58 3.33 56.57
CA MET A 128 24.70 2.96 55.69
C MET A 128 24.43 1.71 54.87
N VAL A 129 23.74 0.72 55.44
CA VAL A 129 23.34 -0.51 54.74
C VAL A 129 22.37 -0.18 53.62
N SER A 130 21.37 0.71 53.88
CA SER A 130 20.44 1.19 52.89
C SER A 130 21.15 1.93 51.74
N ALA A 131 22.07 2.85 52.05
CA ALA A 131 22.80 3.59 51.02
C ALA A 131 23.69 2.70 50.16
N LEU A 132 24.44 1.77 50.78
CA LEU A 132 25.26 0.80 50.02
C LEU A 132 24.44 -0.19 49.20
N THR A 133 23.29 -0.63 49.73
CA THR A 133 22.37 -1.52 48.97
C THR A 133 21.79 -0.78 47.75
N GLN A 134 21.37 0.50 47.91
CA GLN A 134 20.93 1.33 46.80
C GLN A 134 22.04 1.52 45.74
N LEU A 135 23.28 1.78 46.17
CA LEU A 135 24.44 1.90 45.30
C LEU A 135 24.68 0.62 44.49
N ILE A 136 24.67 -0.55 45.14
CA ILE A 136 24.92 -1.84 44.50
C ILE A 136 23.83 -2.14 43.47
N LEU A 137 22.55 -1.98 43.84
CA LEU A 137 21.43 -2.20 42.93
C LEU A 137 21.48 -1.24 41.74
N CYS A 138 21.77 0.03 41.97
CA CYS A 138 21.96 1.03 40.93
C CYS A 138 23.11 0.65 39.98
N LEU A 139 24.27 0.26 40.50
CA LEU A 139 25.42 -0.18 39.71
C LEU A 139 25.08 -1.34 38.79
N PHE A 140 24.36 -2.34 39.27
CA PHE A 140 23.91 -3.47 38.42
C PHE A 140 22.99 -2.99 37.32
N ILE A 141 22.02 -2.11 37.59
CA ILE A 141 21.13 -1.55 36.57
C ILE A 141 21.93 -0.75 35.53
N LEU A 142 22.84 0.12 35.94
CA LEU A 142 23.68 0.91 35.04
C LEU A 142 24.60 0.01 34.20
N PHE A 143 25.11 -1.11 34.77
CA PHE A 143 25.93 -2.07 34.04
C PHE A 143 25.11 -2.84 32.98
N ILE A 144 23.88 -3.26 33.30
CA ILE A 144 22.96 -3.88 32.34
C ILE A 144 22.68 -2.91 31.21
N GLN A 145 22.49 -1.63 31.50
CA GLN A 145 22.15 -0.57 30.56
C GLN A 145 23.38 0.23 30.07
N ARG A 146 24.61 -0.33 30.21
CA ARG A 146 25.89 0.36 29.89
C ARG A 146 25.98 0.93 28.49
N HIS A 147 25.17 0.42 27.54
CA HIS A 147 25.15 0.90 26.16
C HIS A 147 24.79 2.40 26.07
N PHE A 148 23.90 2.91 26.93
CA PHE A 148 23.59 4.35 26.97
C PHE A 148 24.82 5.20 27.29
N PHE A 149 25.63 4.76 28.22
CA PHE A 149 26.84 5.49 28.63
C PHE A 149 27.91 5.41 27.57
N ILE A 150 28.17 4.21 27.02
CA ILE A 150 29.20 4.00 26.00
C ILE A 150 28.86 4.81 24.72
N THR A 151 27.65 4.70 24.21
CA THR A 151 27.22 5.44 23.00
C THR A 151 27.08 6.93 23.27
N GLY A 152 26.50 7.32 24.42
CA GLY A 152 26.24 8.70 24.79
C GLY A 152 27.52 9.51 24.97
N PHE A 153 28.47 9.04 25.78
CA PHE A 153 29.73 9.74 26.00
C PHE A 153 30.63 9.74 24.78
N LYS A 154 30.64 8.63 24.00
CA LYS A 154 31.37 8.58 22.73
C LYS A 154 30.85 9.61 21.73
N ALA A 155 29.52 9.79 21.65
CA ALA A 155 28.88 10.78 20.80
C ALA A 155 29.20 12.23 21.27
N LEU A 156 29.24 12.46 22.59
CA LEU A 156 29.57 13.77 23.19
C LEU A 156 31.00 14.18 22.87
N ILE A 157 31.98 13.29 23.06
CA ILE A 157 33.39 13.53 22.74
C ILE A 157 33.58 13.85 21.25
N LYS A 158 32.82 13.19 20.38
CA LYS A 158 32.85 13.39 18.93
C LYS A 158 32.00 14.59 18.45
N LYS A 159 31.51 15.45 19.33
CA LYS A 159 30.66 16.62 19.04
C LYS A 159 29.41 16.28 18.22
N SER A 160 28.92 15.07 18.36
CA SER A 160 27.70 14.54 17.72
C SER A 160 26.68 14.11 18.77
N ALA A 161 26.44 14.96 19.78
CA ALA A 161 25.53 14.66 20.89
C ALA A 161 24.17 14.12 20.39
N ASN A 162 23.68 13.08 21.06
CA ASN A 162 22.44 12.37 20.73
C ASN A 162 21.59 12.14 21.99
N MET A 163 20.47 11.41 21.83
CA MET A 163 19.60 11.06 22.94
C MET A 163 20.35 10.31 24.05
N ASP A 164 21.20 9.35 23.70
CA ASP A 164 21.94 8.57 24.68
C ASP A 164 22.90 9.45 25.49
N SER A 165 23.39 10.57 24.88
CA SER A 165 24.19 11.59 25.58
C SER A 165 23.41 12.28 26.70
N LEU A 166 22.13 12.64 26.47
CA LEU A 166 21.28 13.27 27.49
C LEU A 166 21.00 12.31 28.64
N VAL A 167 20.67 11.05 28.32
CA VAL A 167 20.42 9.99 29.32
C VAL A 167 21.69 9.70 30.13
N ALA A 168 22.85 9.58 29.47
CA ALA A 168 24.11 9.34 30.14
C ALA A 168 24.53 10.49 31.07
N MET A 169 24.31 11.75 30.64
CA MET A 169 24.58 12.93 31.46
C MET A 169 23.63 13.00 32.68
N GLY A 170 22.31 12.83 32.47
CA GLY A 170 21.33 12.91 33.53
C GLY A 170 21.50 11.78 34.58
N SER A 171 21.57 10.53 34.12
CA SER A 171 21.77 9.39 35.01
C SER A 171 23.16 9.38 35.66
N GLY A 172 24.21 9.74 34.90
CA GLY A 172 25.57 9.83 35.41
C GLY A 172 25.72 10.93 36.47
N ALA A 173 25.13 12.11 36.26
CA ALA A 173 25.11 13.19 37.24
C ALA A 173 24.39 12.76 38.54
N SER A 174 23.22 12.12 38.44
CA SER A 174 22.50 11.55 39.55
C SER A 174 23.34 10.54 40.34
N PHE A 175 24.01 9.63 39.62
CA PHE A 175 24.89 8.62 40.23
C PHE A 175 26.09 9.24 40.97
N VAL A 176 26.80 10.18 40.32
CA VAL A 176 27.94 10.88 40.95
C VAL A 176 27.49 11.66 42.21
N TYR A 177 26.33 12.33 42.13
CA TYR A 177 25.79 13.02 43.27
C TYR A 177 25.45 12.09 44.42
N GLY A 178 24.88 10.91 44.13
CA GLY A 178 24.64 9.88 45.15
C GLY A 178 25.93 9.38 45.80
N LEU A 179 27.02 9.25 45.05
CA LEU A 179 28.32 8.95 45.64
C LEU A 179 28.80 10.03 46.61
N VAL A 180 28.67 11.29 46.20
CA VAL A 180 29.00 12.44 47.08
C VAL A 180 28.13 12.38 48.36
N GLY A 181 26.85 12.02 48.25
CA GLY A 181 25.96 11.83 49.39
C GLY A 181 26.45 10.77 50.38
N ILE A 182 26.95 9.62 49.87
CA ILE A 182 27.55 8.58 50.73
C ILE A 182 28.79 9.13 51.45
N TYR A 183 29.68 9.86 50.77
CA TYR A 183 30.85 10.50 51.41
C TYR A 183 30.46 11.51 52.50
N GLN A 184 29.44 12.35 52.24
CA GLN A 184 28.90 13.30 53.22
C GLN A 184 28.29 12.58 54.39
N MET A 185 27.53 11.50 54.17
CA MET A 185 26.94 10.69 55.22
C MET A 185 28.02 10.07 56.09
N ALA A 186 29.06 9.46 55.49
CA ALA A 186 30.20 8.88 56.20
C ALA A 186 30.96 9.92 57.06
N TYR A 187 31.17 11.14 56.51
CA TYR A 187 31.76 12.28 57.26
C TYR A 187 30.91 12.65 58.46
N TYR A 188 29.58 12.85 58.28
CA TYR A 188 28.68 13.23 59.40
C TYR A 188 28.57 12.12 60.45
N PHE A 189 28.68 10.88 60.10
CA PHE A 189 28.85 9.79 61.07
C PHE A 189 30.13 9.94 61.87
N GLY A 190 31.25 10.25 61.25
CA GLY A 190 32.55 10.47 61.90
C GLY A 190 32.56 11.61 62.89
N VAL A 191 31.80 12.67 62.61
CA VAL A 191 31.63 13.86 63.48
C VAL A 191 30.44 13.75 64.42
N GLN A 192 29.79 12.57 64.52
CA GLN A 192 28.60 12.25 65.33
C GLN A 192 27.39 13.18 65.17
N ASN A 193 27.27 13.78 63.96
CA ASN A 193 26.12 14.61 63.60
C ASN A 193 25.08 13.77 62.85
N MET A 194 24.22 13.09 63.60
CA MET A 194 23.23 12.14 63.05
C MET A 194 22.14 12.79 62.27
N GLU A 195 21.76 14.02 62.56
CA GLU A 195 20.74 14.80 61.85
C GLU A 195 21.19 15.10 60.43
N MET A 196 22.43 15.57 60.27
CA MET A 196 23.01 15.85 58.96
C MET A 196 23.28 14.54 58.18
N ALA A 197 23.63 13.44 58.84
CA ALA A 197 23.76 12.13 58.20
C ALA A 197 22.41 11.65 57.64
N HIS A 198 21.31 11.85 58.40
CA HIS A 198 19.96 11.52 57.96
C HIS A 198 19.51 12.35 56.77
N MET A 199 19.80 13.68 56.77
CA MET A 199 19.54 14.54 55.62
C MET A 199 20.33 14.10 54.35
N ALA A 200 21.59 13.71 54.51
CA ALA A 200 22.40 13.18 53.40
C ALA A 200 21.85 11.89 52.82
N MET A 201 21.27 10.98 53.64
CA MET A 201 20.60 9.76 53.18
C MET A 201 19.43 10.06 52.28
N HIS A 202 18.60 11.06 52.55
CA HIS A 202 17.45 11.43 51.72
C HIS A 202 17.84 12.13 50.39
N SER A 203 19.14 12.33 50.14
CA SER A 203 19.66 12.97 48.94
C SER A 203 20.53 12.11 48.06
N LEU A 204 20.41 10.77 48.14
CA LEU A 204 21.30 9.84 47.44
C LEU A 204 21.09 9.75 45.92
N TYR A 205 19.88 9.95 45.38
CA TYR A 205 19.53 9.98 43.92
C TYR A 205 19.90 8.72 43.12
N PHE A 206 20.23 7.58 43.75
CA PHE A 206 20.50 6.31 43.05
C PHE A 206 19.26 5.77 42.38
N GLU A 207 18.08 5.92 43.03
CA GLU A 207 16.79 5.57 42.47
C GLU A 207 16.47 6.38 41.19
N SER A 208 16.83 7.67 41.18
CA SER A 208 16.67 8.54 40.02
C SER A 208 17.58 8.13 38.89
N ALA A 209 18.88 7.84 39.16
CA ALA A 209 19.83 7.35 38.15
C ALA A 209 19.36 6.06 37.50
N ALA A 210 18.90 5.08 38.28
CA ALA A 210 18.43 3.79 37.82
C ALA A 210 17.08 3.90 37.09
N THR A 211 16.15 4.71 37.58
CA THR A 211 14.82 4.91 37.00
C THR A 211 14.90 5.58 35.64
N ILE A 212 15.77 6.59 35.46
CA ILE A 212 15.97 7.25 34.18
C ILE A 212 16.32 6.23 33.09
N VAL A 213 17.38 5.43 33.29
CA VAL A 213 17.83 4.46 32.24
C VAL A 213 16.82 3.33 32.04
N THR A 214 16.11 2.92 33.08
CA THR A 214 15.10 1.84 32.99
C THR A 214 13.85 2.31 32.26
N LEU A 215 13.29 3.48 32.59
CA LEU A 215 12.11 4.04 31.93
C LEU A 215 12.42 4.41 30.47
N VAL A 216 13.60 4.95 30.17
CA VAL A 216 14.04 5.16 28.79
C VAL A 216 14.12 3.83 28.03
N SER A 217 14.58 2.75 28.68
CA SER A 217 14.61 1.41 28.06
C SER A 217 13.21 0.87 27.82
N VAL A 218 12.22 1.13 28.71
CA VAL A 218 10.80 0.80 28.47
C VAL A 218 10.33 1.51 27.20
N GLY A 219 10.56 2.83 27.09
CA GLY A 219 10.19 3.62 25.94
C GLY A 219 10.80 3.06 24.64
N LYS A 220 12.10 2.77 24.63
CA LYS A 220 12.80 2.18 23.47
C LYS A 220 12.30 0.78 23.11
N TYR A 221 11.98 -0.04 24.08
CA TYR A 221 11.40 -1.37 23.82
C TYR A 221 10.00 -1.28 23.19
N LEU A 222 9.12 -0.44 23.72
CA LEU A 222 7.78 -0.20 23.15
C LEU A 222 7.87 0.39 21.74
N GLU A 223 8.80 1.32 21.53
CA GLU A 223 9.12 1.88 20.22
C GLU A 223 9.56 0.79 19.21
N SER A 224 10.52 -0.05 19.58
CA SER A 224 11.02 -1.15 18.74
C SER A 224 9.90 -2.16 18.40
N ARG A 225 9.07 -2.52 19.39
CA ARG A 225 7.92 -3.40 19.18
C ARG A 225 6.87 -2.79 18.24
N SER A 226 6.66 -1.48 18.33
CA SER A 226 5.71 -0.78 17.47
C SER A 226 6.25 -0.62 16.04
N LYS A 227 7.54 -0.38 15.88
CA LYS A 227 8.23 -0.38 14.57
C LYS A 227 8.09 -1.72 13.85
N ALA A 228 8.27 -2.83 14.53
CA ALA A 228 8.12 -4.15 13.93
C ALA A 228 6.72 -4.35 13.33
N LYS A 229 5.67 -3.81 13.95
CA LYS A 229 4.31 -3.86 13.40
C LYS A 229 4.11 -3.02 12.14
N THR A 230 4.98 -2.08 11.81
CA THR A 230 4.80 -1.24 10.61
C THR A 230 5.14 -1.96 9.33
N SER A 231 5.89 -3.06 9.38
CA SER A 231 6.31 -3.88 8.23
C SER A 231 5.28 -4.93 7.79
N ASP A 232 4.15 -5.09 8.50
CA ASP A 232 3.14 -6.14 8.23
C ASP A 232 2.65 -6.16 6.77
N ALA A 233 2.52 -5.00 6.09
CA ALA A 233 2.08 -4.93 4.71
C ALA A 233 3.11 -5.53 3.75
N LEU A 234 4.40 -5.26 3.99
CA LEU A 234 5.50 -5.82 3.23
C LEU A 234 5.63 -7.33 3.49
N ASP A 235 5.49 -7.76 4.75
CA ASP A 235 5.51 -9.17 5.14
C ASP A 235 4.44 -9.97 4.37
N LYS A 236 3.23 -9.43 4.27
CA LYS A 236 2.14 -10.04 3.49
C LYS A 236 2.48 -10.18 2.00
N LEU A 237 3.14 -9.17 1.39
CA LEU A 237 3.56 -9.23 -0.01
C LEU A 237 4.64 -10.31 -0.22
N VAL A 238 5.62 -10.39 0.67
CA VAL A 238 6.68 -11.41 0.62
C VAL A 238 6.12 -12.83 0.78
N ASP A 239 5.09 -12.99 1.63
CA ASP A 239 4.43 -14.28 1.88
C ASP A 239 3.54 -14.74 0.70
N LEU A 240 3.23 -13.87 -0.27
CA LEU A 240 2.52 -14.25 -1.49
C LEU A 240 3.36 -15.17 -2.40
N ALA A 241 4.69 -15.05 -2.37
CA ALA A 241 5.57 -15.88 -3.20
C ALA A 241 5.59 -17.34 -2.71
N PRO A 242 5.29 -18.35 -3.56
CA PRO A 242 5.36 -19.75 -3.17
C PRO A 242 6.82 -20.15 -2.93
N LYS A 243 7.04 -21.04 -1.93
CA LYS A 243 8.40 -21.51 -1.60
C LYS A 243 8.93 -22.52 -2.59
N ASN A 244 8.06 -23.36 -3.16
CA ASN A 244 8.39 -24.46 -4.06
C ASN A 244 7.58 -24.33 -5.35
N ALA A 245 8.13 -24.84 -6.44
CA ALA A 245 7.51 -24.92 -7.77
C ALA A 245 7.76 -26.28 -8.39
N THR A 246 6.86 -26.71 -9.30
CA THR A 246 7.04 -27.90 -10.12
C THR A 246 7.52 -27.46 -11.49
N ILE A 247 8.71 -27.92 -11.89
CA ILE A 247 9.29 -27.68 -13.22
C ILE A 247 9.40 -28.99 -14.02
N LEU A 248 9.37 -28.84 -15.35
CA LEU A 248 9.57 -29.96 -16.27
C LEU A 248 11.00 -29.93 -16.80
N ARG A 249 11.84 -30.91 -16.41
CA ARG A 249 13.18 -31.11 -16.98
C ARG A 249 13.31 -32.50 -17.54
N ASP A 250 13.80 -32.63 -18.79
CA ASP A 250 13.95 -33.89 -19.50
C ASP A 250 12.67 -34.73 -19.52
N GLY A 251 11.51 -34.09 -19.67
CA GLY A 251 10.19 -34.70 -19.67
C GLY A 251 9.70 -35.25 -18.32
N LYS A 252 10.41 -34.95 -17.20
CA LYS A 252 10.02 -35.33 -15.83
C LYS A 252 9.69 -34.12 -14.99
N GLU A 253 8.63 -34.25 -14.19
CA GLU A 253 8.28 -33.24 -13.21
C GLU A 253 9.19 -33.33 -11.97
N ILE A 254 9.79 -32.22 -11.60
CA ILE A 254 10.69 -32.09 -10.45
C ILE A 254 10.20 -30.92 -9.58
N VAL A 255 10.06 -31.16 -8.29
CA VAL A 255 9.78 -30.07 -7.32
C VAL A 255 11.09 -29.42 -6.91
N VAL A 256 11.18 -28.12 -7.15
CA VAL A 256 12.36 -27.32 -6.82
C VAL A 256 11.98 -26.12 -5.97
N SER A 257 12.95 -25.49 -5.30
CA SER A 257 12.73 -24.17 -4.69
C SER A 257 12.42 -23.14 -5.79
N SER A 258 11.44 -22.27 -5.56
CA SER A 258 11.11 -21.18 -6.51
C SER A 258 12.32 -20.31 -6.84
N GLU A 259 13.27 -20.19 -5.92
CA GLU A 259 14.54 -19.45 -6.09
C GLU A 259 15.51 -20.12 -7.08
N SER A 260 15.34 -21.40 -7.38
CA SER A 260 16.22 -22.16 -8.30
C SER A 260 15.71 -22.23 -9.74
N ILE A 261 14.56 -21.62 -10.01
CA ILE A 261 13.99 -21.53 -11.37
C ILE A 261 14.88 -20.60 -12.21
N ARG A 262 15.14 -21.02 -13.47
CA ARG A 262 15.92 -20.24 -14.44
C ARG A 262 15.02 -19.76 -15.57
N ILE A 263 15.45 -18.74 -16.28
CA ILE A 263 14.82 -18.29 -17.52
C ILE A 263 14.78 -19.49 -18.49
N HIS A 264 13.66 -19.67 -19.18
CA HIS A 264 13.31 -20.78 -20.07
C HIS A 264 13.01 -22.12 -19.36
N ASP A 265 12.99 -22.21 -18.01
CA ASP A 265 12.44 -23.39 -17.35
C ASP A 265 10.91 -23.46 -17.60
N VAL A 266 10.40 -24.66 -17.87
CA VAL A 266 8.96 -24.89 -18.04
C VAL A 266 8.36 -25.20 -16.67
N VAL A 267 7.43 -24.40 -16.23
CA VAL A 267 6.76 -24.52 -14.92
C VAL A 267 5.35 -25.06 -15.12
N VAL A 268 4.96 -26.05 -14.30
CA VAL A 268 3.63 -26.67 -14.31
C VAL A 268 2.80 -26.12 -13.17
N ILE A 269 1.62 -25.59 -13.47
CA ILE A 269 0.70 -25.02 -12.47
C ILE A 269 -0.63 -25.76 -12.49
N ARG A 270 -1.06 -26.22 -11.32
CA ARG A 270 -2.31 -26.92 -11.05
C ARG A 270 -3.29 -26.06 -10.29
N PRO A 271 -4.58 -26.43 -10.26
CA PRO A 271 -5.59 -25.72 -9.43
C PRO A 271 -5.16 -25.57 -7.96
N GLY A 272 -5.36 -24.37 -7.42
CA GLY A 272 -4.97 -24.03 -6.05
C GLY A 272 -3.48 -23.68 -5.85
N GLN A 273 -2.66 -23.71 -6.90
CA GLN A 273 -1.25 -23.34 -6.82
C GLN A 273 -1.01 -21.88 -7.19
N ARG A 274 -0.07 -21.24 -6.50
CA ARG A 274 0.42 -19.91 -6.84
C ARG A 274 1.53 -19.98 -7.87
N ILE A 275 1.55 -19.01 -8.77
CA ILE A 275 2.54 -18.87 -9.84
C ILE A 275 3.85 -18.36 -9.23
N PRO A 276 4.99 -19.07 -9.40
CA PRO A 276 6.23 -18.76 -8.71
C PRO A 276 7.03 -17.59 -9.34
N VAL A 277 6.99 -17.47 -10.67
CA VAL A 277 7.76 -16.50 -11.46
C VAL A 277 6.93 -15.99 -12.63
N ASP A 278 7.32 -14.88 -13.26
CA ASP A 278 6.60 -14.36 -14.43
C ASP A 278 6.98 -15.14 -15.69
N GLY A 279 6.03 -15.31 -16.59
CA GLY A 279 6.28 -16.04 -17.84
C GLY A 279 5.09 -16.05 -18.78
N LYS A 280 5.18 -16.91 -19.81
CA LYS A 280 4.20 -17.01 -20.89
C LYS A 280 3.67 -18.43 -21.01
N VAL A 281 2.35 -18.57 -21.09
CA VAL A 281 1.68 -19.87 -21.21
C VAL A 281 2.06 -20.52 -22.55
N ILE A 282 2.56 -21.77 -22.50
CA ILE A 282 2.95 -22.56 -23.67
C ILE A 282 2.01 -23.72 -23.93
N SER A 283 1.28 -24.22 -22.93
CA SER A 283 0.35 -25.33 -23.05
C SER A 283 -0.71 -25.35 -21.99
N GLY A 284 -1.93 -25.77 -22.31
CA GLY A 284 -3.05 -25.82 -21.38
C GLY A 284 -3.81 -24.49 -21.25
N THR A 285 -4.80 -24.48 -20.37
CA THR A 285 -5.62 -23.28 -20.04
C THR A 285 -5.92 -23.27 -18.55
N GLY A 286 -6.16 -22.08 -17.99
CA GLY A 286 -6.53 -21.94 -16.56
C GLY A 286 -7.21 -20.60 -16.25
N TYR A 287 -7.86 -20.53 -15.11
CA TYR A 287 -8.45 -19.30 -14.55
C TYR A 287 -7.59 -18.84 -13.39
N VAL A 288 -6.98 -17.68 -13.55
CA VAL A 288 -5.99 -17.14 -12.60
C VAL A 288 -6.58 -15.95 -11.85
N ASP A 289 -6.70 -16.09 -10.52
CA ASP A 289 -6.98 -14.98 -9.62
C ASP A 289 -5.74 -14.09 -9.49
N GLN A 290 -5.86 -12.86 -9.96
CA GLN A 290 -4.81 -11.84 -9.90
C GLN A 290 -5.07 -10.81 -8.78
N SER A 291 -6.10 -10.99 -7.97
CA SER A 291 -6.55 -10.01 -6.96
C SER A 291 -5.48 -9.61 -5.96
N ALA A 292 -4.58 -10.53 -5.61
CA ALA A 292 -3.47 -10.26 -4.69
C ALA A 292 -2.45 -9.23 -5.23
N ILE A 293 -2.34 -9.10 -6.56
CA ILE A 293 -1.42 -8.18 -7.24
C ILE A 293 -2.19 -7.01 -7.86
N THR A 294 -3.19 -7.30 -8.72
CA THR A 294 -3.94 -6.25 -9.42
C THR A 294 -5.12 -5.70 -8.62
N GLY A 295 -5.61 -6.44 -7.61
CA GLY A 295 -6.80 -6.12 -6.84
C GLY A 295 -8.12 -6.31 -7.60
N GLU A 296 -8.10 -6.94 -8.79
CA GLU A 296 -9.30 -7.31 -9.54
C GLU A 296 -9.82 -8.65 -9.01
N SER A 297 -11.10 -8.68 -8.60
CA SER A 297 -11.68 -9.84 -7.91
C SER A 297 -12.14 -10.96 -8.85
N LEU A 298 -12.20 -10.72 -10.17
CA LEU A 298 -12.62 -11.73 -11.15
C LEU A 298 -11.42 -12.48 -11.68
N PRO A 299 -11.42 -13.84 -11.62
CA PRO A 299 -10.37 -14.65 -12.24
C PRO A 299 -10.31 -14.43 -13.75
N VAL A 300 -9.10 -14.29 -14.26
CA VAL A 300 -8.83 -14.07 -15.70
C VAL A 300 -8.48 -15.40 -16.36
N GLU A 301 -9.16 -15.71 -17.47
CA GLU A 301 -8.80 -16.85 -18.30
C GLU A 301 -7.42 -16.64 -18.94
N LYS A 302 -6.56 -17.65 -18.87
CA LYS A 302 -5.22 -17.67 -19.45
C LYS A 302 -5.13 -18.81 -20.47
N ASN A 303 -4.84 -18.42 -21.71
CA ASN A 303 -4.68 -19.29 -22.86
C ASN A 303 -3.22 -19.32 -23.34
N VAL A 304 -2.89 -20.23 -24.23
CA VAL A 304 -1.56 -20.32 -24.85
C VAL A 304 -1.17 -18.98 -25.48
N GLY A 305 -0.04 -18.42 -25.08
CA GLY A 305 0.47 -17.11 -25.49
C GLY A 305 0.21 -15.99 -24.53
N ASP A 306 -0.63 -16.17 -23.48
CA ASP A 306 -0.90 -15.15 -22.48
C ASP A 306 0.20 -15.10 -21.42
N SER A 307 0.45 -13.89 -20.90
CA SER A 307 1.41 -13.70 -19.80
C SER A 307 0.77 -14.02 -18.45
N VAL A 308 1.58 -14.62 -17.57
CA VAL A 308 1.24 -14.91 -16.18
C VAL A 308 2.20 -14.18 -15.23
N ILE A 309 1.68 -13.76 -14.09
CA ILE A 309 2.39 -12.91 -13.12
C ILE A 309 2.63 -13.71 -11.83
N SER A 310 3.82 -13.58 -11.28
CA SER A 310 4.21 -14.19 -10.00
C SER A 310 3.25 -13.81 -8.85
N ALA A 311 3.06 -14.72 -7.89
CA ALA A 311 2.18 -14.61 -6.72
C ALA A 311 0.67 -14.67 -7.00
N THR A 312 0.21 -14.66 -8.27
CA THR A 312 -1.19 -14.89 -8.63
C THR A 312 -1.56 -16.35 -8.44
N MET A 313 -2.83 -16.67 -8.25
CA MET A 313 -3.28 -18.03 -7.91
C MET A 313 -4.13 -18.63 -9.03
N ASN A 314 -3.76 -19.83 -9.46
CA ASN A 314 -4.59 -20.58 -10.41
C ASN A 314 -5.76 -21.24 -9.66
N GLU A 315 -6.99 -20.84 -9.97
CA GLU A 315 -8.19 -21.41 -9.35
C GLU A 315 -8.65 -22.69 -10.02
N ASN A 316 -8.58 -22.73 -11.35
CA ASN A 316 -9.07 -23.86 -12.12
C ASN A 316 -8.25 -24.07 -13.41
N GLY A 317 -8.25 -25.30 -13.90
CA GLY A 317 -7.45 -25.69 -15.07
C GLY A 317 -5.99 -26.02 -14.73
N THR A 318 -5.28 -26.60 -15.69
CA THR A 318 -3.84 -26.91 -15.56
C THR A 318 -3.14 -26.41 -16.79
N PHE A 319 -2.08 -25.65 -16.62
CA PHE A 319 -1.29 -25.11 -17.72
C PHE A 319 0.20 -25.18 -17.43
N GLN A 320 0.99 -25.09 -18.47
CA GLN A 320 2.43 -24.98 -18.43
C GLN A 320 2.83 -23.63 -19.01
N PHE A 321 3.80 -22.99 -18.37
CA PHE A 321 4.33 -21.72 -18.86
C PHE A 321 5.85 -21.73 -18.84
N GLU A 322 6.45 -20.99 -19.75
CA GLU A 322 7.89 -20.77 -19.83
C GLU A 322 8.25 -19.54 -18.98
N ALA A 323 9.24 -19.68 -18.09
CA ALA A 323 9.72 -18.61 -17.24
C ALA A 323 10.49 -17.55 -18.06
N GLU A 324 10.00 -16.29 -18.05
CA GLU A 324 10.64 -15.16 -18.73
C GLU A 324 11.41 -14.26 -17.76
N LYS A 325 10.86 -14.05 -16.52
CA LYS A 325 11.51 -13.24 -15.48
C LYS A 325 11.58 -14.04 -14.19
N VAL A 326 12.76 -14.07 -13.58
CA VAL A 326 13.05 -14.89 -12.39
C VAL A 326 13.75 -14.05 -11.31
N GLY A 327 13.64 -14.46 -10.05
CA GLY A 327 14.33 -13.80 -8.93
C GLY A 327 13.91 -12.34 -8.75
N GLU A 328 14.87 -11.42 -8.81
CA GLU A 328 14.66 -9.98 -8.61
C GLU A 328 13.92 -9.30 -9.77
N ASP A 329 13.94 -9.89 -10.95
CA ASP A 329 13.28 -9.33 -12.13
C ASP A 329 11.78 -9.61 -12.19
N THR A 330 11.25 -10.45 -11.29
CA THR A 330 9.81 -10.74 -11.22
C THR A 330 9.01 -9.49 -10.83
N THR A 331 7.78 -9.40 -11.33
CA THR A 331 6.87 -8.29 -11.02
C THR A 331 6.65 -8.16 -9.51
N LEU A 332 6.47 -9.26 -8.78
CA LEU A 332 6.33 -9.23 -7.32
C LEU A 332 7.60 -8.68 -6.64
N ALA A 333 8.80 -9.11 -7.07
CA ALA A 333 10.05 -8.62 -6.48
C ALA A 333 10.22 -7.11 -6.69
N LYS A 334 9.92 -6.61 -7.90
CA LYS A 334 9.92 -5.17 -8.21
C LYS A 334 8.92 -4.40 -7.35
N ILE A 335 7.71 -4.93 -7.12
CA ILE A 335 6.70 -4.33 -6.24
C ILE A 335 7.23 -4.24 -4.80
N ILE A 336 7.79 -5.32 -4.26
CA ILE A 336 8.37 -5.36 -2.91
C ILE A 336 9.49 -4.33 -2.79
N GLN A 337 10.39 -4.25 -3.78
CA GLN A 337 11.48 -3.28 -3.81
C GLN A 337 10.97 -1.84 -3.84
N LEU A 338 10.00 -1.52 -4.70
CA LEU A 338 9.40 -0.17 -4.76
C LEU A 338 8.79 0.25 -3.43
N VAL A 339 8.08 -0.65 -2.74
CA VAL A 339 7.47 -0.35 -1.43
C VAL A 339 8.54 -0.18 -0.35
N ASP A 340 9.60 -1.01 -0.35
CA ASP A 340 10.72 -0.87 0.60
C ASP A 340 11.48 0.44 0.35
N ASP A 341 11.79 0.78 -0.89
CA ASP A 341 12.50 2.02 -1.26
C ASP A 341 11.66 3.26 -0.91
N ALA A 342 10.35 3.23 -1.18
CA ALA A 342 9.45 4.31 -0.79
C ALA A 342 9.41 4.51 0.72
N GLY A 343 9.29 3.41 1.49
CA GLY A 343 9.27 3.45 2.96
C GLY A 343 10.59 3.93 3.59
N ASN A 344 11.70 3.72 2.89
CA ASN A 344 13.05 4.11 3.35
C ASN A 344 13.49 5.48 2.84
N SER A 345 12.83 6.05 1.83
CA SER A 345 13.13 7.39 1.30
C SER A 345 12.68 8.50 2.25
N LYS A 346 13.25 9.69 2.12
CA LYS A 346 12.95 10.84 2.98
C LYS A 346 12.05 11.86 2.31
N ALA A 347 10.89 12.09 2.91
CA ALA A 347 10.04 13.21 2.58
C ALA A 347 10.68 14.56 2.98
N PRO A 348 10.40 15.67 2.26
CA PRO A 348 10.88 17.01 2.61
C PRO A 348 10.59 17.43 4.05
N ILE A 349 9.40 17.12 4.58
CA ILE A 349 9.02 17.40 5.97
C ILE A 349 9.90 16.62 6.98
N ALA A 350 10.36 15.42 6.64
CA ALA A 350 11.27 14.65 7.47
C ALA A 350 12.67 15.29 7.54
N ARG A 351 13.17 15.83 6.41
CA ARG A 351 14.46 16.54 6.36
C ARG A 351 14.46 17.79 7.26
N LEU A 352 13.32 18.51 7.30
CA LEU A 352 13.15 19.64 8.20
C LEU A 352 13.18 19.20 9.67
N ALA A 353 12.47 18.14 10.02
CA ALA A 353 12.47 17.58 11.38
C ALA A 353 13.87 17.13 11.82
N ASP A 354 14.64 16.50 10.94
CA ASP A 354 16.03 16.08 11.19
C ASP A 354 16.94 17.29 11.46
N LYS A 355 16.80 18.36 10.69
CA LYS A 355 17.59 19.59 10.87
C LYS A 355 17.30 20.24 12.22
N VAL A 356 16.04 20.32 12.61
CA VAL A 356 15.63 20.82 13.94
C VAL A 356 16.20 19.94 15.05
N SER A 357 16.09 18.60 14.91
CA SER A 357 16.61 17.65 15.90
C SER A 357 18.12 17.76 16.12
N GLY A 358 18.89 18.04 15.06
CA GLY A 358 20.36 18.20 15.15
C GLY A 358 20.81 19.42 15.96
N VAL A 359 20.00 20.48 16.00
CA VAL A 359 20.26 21.70 16.80
C VAL A 359 19.69 21.58 18.21
N PHE A 360 18.64 20.82 18.37
CA PHE A 360 17.85 20.74 19.60
C PHE A 360 18.66 20.22 20.80
N VAL A 361 19.42 19.14 20.63
CA VAL A 361 20.20 18.51 21.72
C VAL A 361 21.26 19.45 22.30
N PRO A 362 22.12 20.13 21.52
CA PRO A 362 23.02 21.15 22.03
C PRO A 362 22.34 22.29 22.78
N VAL A 363 21.19 22.78 22.27
CA VAL A 363 20.43 23.86 22.91
C VAL A 363 19.88 23.41 24.26
N VAL A 364 19.38 22.20 24.37
CA VAL A 364 18.89 21.62 25.62
C VAL A 364 20.00 21.50 26.66
N ILE A 365 21.19 21.06 26.29
CA ILE A 365 22.35 20.99 27.18
C ILE A 365 22.69 22.41 27.71
N LEU A 366 22.64 23.41 26.85
CA LEU A 366 22.86 24.80 27.27
C LEU A 366 21.76 25.29 28.24
N ILE A 367 20.49 25.00 27.98
CA ILE A 367 19.37 25.35 28.87
C ILE A 367 19.53 24.67 30.22
N ALA A 368 19.92 23.40 30.28
CA ALA A 368 20.17 22.67 31.51
C ALA A 368 21.31 23.31 32.32
N LEU A 369 22.40 23.72 31.66
CA LEU A 369 23.50 24.43 32.31
C LEU A 369 23.06 25.79 32.82
N ILE A 370 22.33 26.56 32.06
CA ILE A 370 21.76 27.85 32.49
C ILE A 370 20.84 27.65 33.68
N THR A 371 19.97 26.64 33.66
CA THR A 371 19.06 26.31 34.78
C THR A 371 19.85 26.00 36.05
N PHE A 372 20.89 25.19 35.93
CA PHE A 372 21.76 24.84 37.07
C PHE A 372 22.41 26.10 37.69
N VAL A 373 23.04 26.92 36.86
CA VAL A 373 23.72 28.14 37.32
C VAL A 373 22.74 29.17 37.90
N ALA A 374 21.59 29.36 37.23
CA ALA A 374 20.58 30.32 37.69
C ALA A 374 20.06 29.99 39.09
N TRP A 375 19.75 28.71 39.35
CA TRP A 375 19.27 28.32 40.69
C TRP A 375 20.35 28.46 41.79
N LEU A 376 21.65 28.25 41.44
CA LEU A 376 22.77 28.54 42.38
C LEU A 376 22.89 30.03 42.70
N ILE A 377 22.74 30.90 41.67
CA ILE A 377 22.78 32.35 41.87
C ILE A 377 21.61 32.83 42.72
N ILE A 378 20.43 32.20 42.55
CA ILE A 378 19.21 32.51 43.36
C ILE A 378 19.38 32.04 44.83
N GLY A 379 20.46 31.30 45.16
CA GLY A 379 20.76 30.82 46.50
C GLY A 379 20.13 29.49 46.87
N GLN A 380 19.63 28.71 45.90
CA GLN A 380 19.15 27.37 46.16
C GLN A 380 20.30 26.36 46.31
N THR A 381 20.00 25.21 46.92
CA THR A 381 21.01 24.15 47.14
C THR A 381 21.50 23.56 45.82
N ILE A 382 22.70 23.02 45.80
CA ILE A 382 23.25 22.29 44.65
C ILE A 382 22.32 21.13 44.25
N GLN A 383 21.73 20.45 45.22
CA GLN A 383 20.76 19.40 45.04
C GLN A 383 19.53 19.88 44.21
N PHE A 384 18.97 21.04 44.59
CA PHE A 384 17.82 21.62 43.89
C PHE A 384 18.17 22.02 42.46
N ALA A 385 19.30 22.72 42.30
CA ALA A 385 19.79 23.16 41.01
C ALA A 385 20.07 21.97 40.05
N LEU A 386 20.72 20.93 40.58
CA LEU A 386 21.08 19.72 39.83
C LEU A 386 19.82 18.91 39.44
N SER A 387 18.85 18.75 40.35
CA SER A 387 17.59 18.03 40.06
C SER A 387 16.82 18.70 38.92
N ASN A 388 16.69 20.04 38.91
CA ASN A 388 16.03 20.76 37.83
C ASN A 388 16.81 20.65 36.50
N ALA A 389 18.14 20.79 36.53
CA ALA A 389 18.97 20.62 35.34
C ALA A 389 18.87 19.19 34.74
N ILE A 390 18.88 18.16 35.58
CA ILE A 390 18.68 16.77 35.16
C ILE A 390 17.27 16.58 34.57
N SER A 391 16.23 17.16 35.20
CA SER A 391 14.85 17.11 34.69
C SER A 391 14.75 17.75 33.32
N VAL A 392 15.42 18.87 33.05
CA VAL A 392 15.49 19.50 31.72
C VAL A 392 16.16 18.57 30.73
N LEU A 393 17.30 17.95 31.03
CA LEU A 393 17.99 17.02 30.15
C LEU A 393 17.12 15.82 29.76
N VAL A 394 16.40 15.27 30.72
CA VAL A 394 15.61 14.04 30.54
C VAL A 394 14.33 14.30 29.77
N ILE A 395 13.53 15.33 30.14
CA ILE A 395 12.25 15.60 29.49
C ILE A 395 12.42 16.05 28.05
N SER A 396 13.56 16.67 27.72
CA SER A 396 13.83 17.26 26.42
C SER A 396 14.24 16.25 25.35
N CYS A 397 14.15 14.95 25.60
CA CYS A 397 14.51 13.98 24.57
C CYS A 397 13.61 14.08 23.33
N PRO A 398 14.14 14.33 22.12
CA PRO A 398 13.34 14.40 20.89
C PRO A 398 13.04 13.01 20.30
N CYS A 399 12.80 11.99 21.14
CA CYS A 399 12.64 10.60 20.72
C CYS A 399 11.45 10.41 19.75
N ALA A 400 10.32 11.04 20.08
CA ALA A 400 9.11 10.99 19.27
C ALA A 400 9.26 11.67 17.90
N LEU A 401 10.08 12.74 17.82
CA LEU A 401 10.28 13.51 16.60
C LEU A 401 10.90 12.66 15.48
N GLY A 402 11.88 11.81 15.82
CA GLY A 402 12.55 10.93 14.85
C GLY A 402 11.67 9.84 14.25
N LEU A 403 10.52 9.56 14.89
CA LEU A 403 9.58 8.53 14.46
C LEU A 403 8.31 9.10 13.81
N ALA A 404 8.02 10.37 14.06
CA ALA A 404 6.78 11.01 13.67
C ALA A 404 6.49 10.89 12.17
N THR A 405 7.52 11.05 11.33
CA THR A 405 7.40 11.00 9.87
C THR A 405 7.65 9.61 9.31
N PRO A 406 8.75 8.89 9.61
CA PRO A 406 9.05 7.62 8.95
C PRO A 406 8.01 6.53 9.19
N VAL A 407 7.46 6.44 10.40
CA VAL A 407 6.42 5.44 10.71
C VAL A 407 5.13 5.71 9.94
N ALA A 408 4.71 6.98 9.85
CA ALA A 408 3.52 7.35 9.09
C ALA A 408 3.68 7.09 7.58
N ILE A 409 4.87 7.37 7.03
CA ILE A 409 5.19 7.09 5.62
C ILE A 409 5.17 5.58 5.37
N MET A 410 5.86 4.77 6.17
CA MET A 410 5.92 3.33 5.99
C MET A 410 4.52 2.67 6.07
N VAL A 411 3.69 3.08 7.04
CA VAL A 411 2.31 2.61 7.12
C VAL A 411 1.48 3.10 5.92
N GLY A 412 1.69 4.34 5.49
CA GLY A 412 1.01 4.94 4.34
C GLY A 412 1.37 4.26 3.03
N THR A 413 2.65 4.05 2.73
CA THR A 413 3.11 3.35 1.52
C THR A 413 2.68 1.89 1.50
N GLY A 414 2.75 1.21 2.65
CA GLY A 414 2.22 -0.15 2.79
C GLY A 414 0.72 -0.21 2.53
N LYS A 415 -0.05 0.79 3.03
CA LYS A 415 -1.49 0.86 2.80
C LYS A 415 -1.83 1.23 1.36
N ALA A 416 -1.02 2.05 0.68
CA ALA A 416 -1.12 2.29 -0.75
C ALA A 416 -0.97 0.99 -1.54
N ALA A 417 0.08 0.22 -1.26
CA ALA A 417 0.36 -1.06 -1.92
C ALA A 417 -0.77 -2.09 -1.70
N GLU A 418 -1.34 -2.21 -0.49
CA GLU A 418 -2.52 -3.05 -0.21
C GLU A 418 -3.75 -2.66 -1.08
N ASN A 419 -3.83 -1.40 -1.52
CA ASN A 419 -4.90 -0.93 -2.42
C ASN A 419 -4.50 -0.97 -3.91
N GLY A 420 -3.35 -1.56 -4.25
CA GLY A 420 -2.85 -1.63 -5.63
C GLY A 420 -2.26 -0.31 -6.14
N ILE A 421 -1.78 0.56 -5.23
CA ILE A 421 -1.16 1.85 -5.55
C ILE A 421 0.30 1.79 -5.13
N LEU A 422 1.22 1.79 -6.09
CA LEU A 422 2.66 1.78 -5.83
C LEU A 422 3.21 3.20 -5.94
N ILE A 423 3.91 3.66 -4.91
CA ILE A 423 4.47 5.01 -4.81
C ILE A 423 6.00 4.87 -4.72
N LYS A 424 6.74 5.51 -5.63
CA LYS A 424 8.21 5.36 -5.71
C LYS A 424 8.98 5.98 -4.54
N SER A 425 8.45 7.02 -3.92
CA SER A 425 9.15 7.68 -2.81
C SER A 425 8.24 8.40 -1.82
N ALA A 426 8.74 8.62 -0.61
CA ALA A 426 8.05 9.42 0.39
C ALA A 426 7.84 10.88 -0.04
N ALA A 427 8.72 11.42 -0.88
CA ALA A 427 8.57 12.77 -1.42
C ALA A 427 7.34 12.86 -2.33
N ILE A 428 7.12 11.84 -3.17
CA ILE A 428 5.93 11.74 -4.01
C ILE A 428 4.67 11.63 -3.16
N LEU A 429 4.69 10.76 -2.12
CA LEU A 429 3.56 10.65 -1.18
C LEU A 429 3.25 11.99 -0.51
N GLU A 430 4.28 12.79 -0.17
CA GLU A 430 4.08 14.13 0.36
C GLU A 430 3.55 15.10 -0.70
N GLN A 431 4.03 15.05 -1.95
CA GLN A 431 3.65 16.00 -3.01
C GLN A 431 2.21 15.80 -3.50
N LEU A 432 1.70 14.56 -3.49
CA LEU A 432 0.33 14.22 -3.94
C LEU A 432 -0.74 15.13 -3.33
N HIS A 433 -0.60 15.52 -2.06
CA HIS A 433 -1.57 16.40 -1.38
C HIS A 433 -1.57 17.84 -1.89
N SER A 434 -0.55 18.25 -2.61
CA SER A 434 -0.32 19.65 -3.04
C SER A 434 -0.70 19.90 -4.51
N ILE A 435 -1.14 18.89 -5.24
CA ILE A 435 -1.53 18.98 -6.64
C ILE A 435 -2.82 19.78 -6.77
N ASP A 436 -2.86 20.72 -7.72
CA ASP A 436 -4.01 21.55 -8.02
C ASP A 436 -4.60 21.29 -9.43
N THR A 437 -3.83 20.71 -10.34
CA THR A 437 -4.21 20.47 -11.72
C THR A 437 -3.93 19.02 -12.12
N ILE A 438 -4.94 18.33 -12.64
CA ILE A 438 -4.82 16.95 -13.15
C ILE A 438 -4.98 16.98 -14.66
N VAL A 439 -3.98 16.49 -15.37
CA VAL A 439 -4.01 16.28 -16.82
C VAL A 439 -4.21 14.79 -17.07
N LEU A 440 -5.26 14.45 -17.79
CA LEU A 440 -5.65 13.07 -18.08
C LEU A 440 -5.48 12.81 -19.57
N ASP A 441 -4.71 11.78 -19.93
CA ASP A 441 -4.80 11.26 -21.29
C ASP A 441 -6.19 10.65 -21.53
N LYS A 442 -6.67 10.72 -22.78
CA LYS A 442 -7.98 10.13 -23.10
C LYS A 442 -7.87 8.60 -23.20
N THR A 443 -7.00 8.13 -24.09
CA THR A 443 -6.98 6.74 -24.55
C THR A 443 -6.35 5.81 -23.53
N GLY A 444 -7.04 4.74 -23.12
CA GLY A 444 -6.53 3.80 -22.11
C GLY A 444 -6.58 4.32 -20.67
N THR A 445 -6.83 5.62 -20.45
CA THR A 445 -6.91 6.29 -19.15
C THR A 445 -8.35 6.64 -18.78
N ILE A 446 -8.97 7.61 -19.48
CA ILE A 446 -10.41 7.93 -19.30
C ILE A 446 -11.25 6.82 -19.93
N THR A 447 -10.78 6.28 -21.06
CA THR A 447 -11.44 5.24 -21.84
C THR A 447 -10.79 3.87 -21.61
N SER A 448 -11.44 2.82 -22.09
CA SER A 448 -10.95 1.43 -21.89
C SER A 448 -9.67 1.11 -22.70
N GLY A 449 -9.37 1.90 -23.73
CA GLY A 449 -8.30 1.63 -24.70
C GLY A 449 -8.67 0.53 -25.72
N LYS A 450 -9.90 -0.01 -25.63
CA LYS A 450 -10.45 -1.01 -26.54
C LYS A 450 -11.62 -0.40 -27.29
N PRO A 451 -11.45 -0.08 -28.59
CA PRO A 451 -12.55 0.41 -29.41
C PRO A 451 -13.65 -0.66 -29.52
N SER A 452 -14.90 -0.23 -29.55
CA SER A 452 -16.06 -1.11 -29.74
C SER A 452 -17.06 -0.50 -30.71
N VAL A 453 -17.84 -1.35 -31.38
CA VAL A 453 -18.89 -0.90 -32.33
C VAL A 453 -20.03 -0.27 -31.54
N GLN A 454 -20.33 1.00 -31.84
CA GLN A 454 -21.36 1.79 -31.17
C GLN A 454 -22.65 1.93 -31.99
N GLY A 455 -22.54 1.82 -33.32
CA GLY A 455 -23.69 1.94 -34.21
C GLY A 455 -23.43 1.28 -35.56
N VAL A 456 -24.47 0.69 -36.13
CA VAL A 456 -24.45 0.09 -37.47
C VAL A 456 -25.62 0.66 -38.24
N LYS A 457 -25.38 1.19 -39.43
CA LYS A 457 -26.42 1.73 -40.31
C LYS A 457 -26.25 1.18 -41.74
N VAL A 458 -27.31 0.59 -42.30
CA VAL A 458 -27.31 -0.01 -43.62
C VAL A 458 -28.14 0.86 -44.57
N TYR A 459 -27.66 1.13 -45.77
CA TYR A 459 -28.32 1.97 -46.79
C TYR A 459 -28.89 1.19 -47.98
N THR A 460 -28.71 -0.12 -47.95
CA THR A 460 -29.16 -1.04 -49.05
C THR A 460 -30.08 -2.12 -48.48
N ASN A 461 -30.79 -2.88 -49.32
CA ASN A 461 -31.67 -3.97 -48.90
C ASN A 461 -30.93 -5.24 -48.43
N ILE A 462 -29.78 -5.08 -47.77
CA ILE A 462 -29.00 -6.17 -47.20
C ILE A 462 -29.42 -6.32 -45.73
N SER A 463 -29.52 -7.57 -45.24
CA SER A 463 -29.78 -7.73 -43.79
C SER A 463 -28.64 -7.18 -42.94
N MET A 464 -28.97 -6.75 -41.72
CA MET A 464 -27.97 -6.22 -40.75
C MET A 464 -26.85 -7.28 -40.50
N ASN A 465 -27.22 -8.55 -40.38
CA ASN A 465 -26.26 -9.60 -40.09
C ASN A 465 -25.35 -9.89 -41.29
N ASP A 466 -25.88 -9.83 -42.52
CA ASP A 466 -25.07 -10.00 -43.75
C ASP A 466 -24.12 -8.82 -43.95
N PHE A 467 -24.55 -7.61 -43.62
CA PHE A 467 -23.67 -6.42 -43.64
C PHE A 467 -22.55 -6.54 -42.61
N ILE A 468 -22.82 -6.95 -41.36
CA ILE A 468 -21.81 -7.15 -40.34
C ILE A 468 -20.86 -8.29 -40.75
N SER A 469 -21.38 -9.42 -41.27
CA SER A 469 -20.55 -10.52 -41.76
C SER A 469 -19.57 -10.07 -42.82
N MET A 470 -20.03 -9.29 -43.79
CA MET A 470 -19.21 -8.74 -44.85
C MET A 470 -18.17 -7.74 -44.31
N ALA A 471 -18.60 -6.79 -43.47
CA ALA A 471 -17.72 -5.79 -42.90
C ALA A 471 -16.61 -6.43 -42.07
N ALA A 472 -16.94 -7.36 -41.18
CA ALA A 472 -15.98 -8.10 -40.37
C ALA A 472 -15.06 -9.01 -41.17
N SER A 473 -15.59 -9.60 -42.28
CA SER A 473 -14.76 -10.38 -43.22
C SER A 473 -13.71 -9.51 -43.90
N LEU A 474 -14.06 -8.28 -44.31
CA LEU A 474 -13.12 -7.33 -44.89
C LEU A 474 -12.02 -6.93 -43.89
N GLU A 475 -12.41 -6.65 -42.66
CA GLU A 475 -11.50 -6.19 -41.61
C GLU A 475 -10.71 -7.33 -40.96
N SER A 476 -11.05 -8.62 -41.26
CA SER A 476 -10.33 -9.78 -40.67
C SER A 476 -8.84 -9.83 -41.04
N GLY A 477 -8.47 -9.22 -42.19
CA GLY A 477 -7.09 -9.05 -42.64
C GLY A 477 -6.38 -7.79 -42.06
N SER A 478 -7.09 -6.95 -41.28
CA SER A 478 -6.57 -5.70 -40.78
C SER A 478 -6.07 -5.87 -39.32
N LEU A 479 -4.87 -5.31 -39.04
CA LEU A 479 -4.34 -5.20 -37.68
C LEU A 479 -4.76 -3.90 -36.99
N HIS A 480 -5.55 -3.06 -37.66
CA HIS A 480 -5.97 -1.78 -37.11
C HIS A 480 -7.01 -1.99 -35.99
N PRO A 481 -6.89 -1.31 -34.83
CA PRO A 481 -7.80 -1.50 -33.69
C PRO A 481 -9.29 -1.32 -34.02
N LEU A 482 -9.62 -0.37 -34.90
CA LEU A 482 -11.00 -0.15 -35.37
C LEU A 482 -11.55 -1.35 -36.15
N GLY A 483 -10.72 -1.99 -37.00
CA GLY A 483 -11.08 -3.20 -37.74
C GLY A 483 -11.27 -4.39 -36.81
N GLN A 484 -10.37 -4.58 -35.86
CA GLN A 484 -10.47 -5.64 -34.86
C GLN A 484 -11.76 -5.52 -34.02
N ALA A 485 -12.18 -4.33 -33.65
CA ALA A 485 -13.45 -4.09 -32.94
C ALA A 485 -14.68 -4.60 -33.74
N ILE A 486 -14.66 -4.47 -35.07
CA ILE A 486 -15.73 -4.96 -35.94
C ILE A 486 -15.71 -6.50 -36.03
N VAL A 487 -14.51 -7.08 -36.08
CA VAL A 487 -14.32 -8.55 -36.08
C VAL A 487 -14.79 -9.15 -34.76
N GLU A 488 -14.44 -8.55 -33.61
CA GLU A 488 -14.90 -9.00 -32.28
C GLU A 488 -16.43 -8.89 -32.19
N TYR A 489 -17.01 -7.77 -32.59
CA TYR A 489 -18.46 -7.58 -32.58
C TYR A 489 -19.21 -8.64 -33.38
N ALA A 490 -18.65 -9.07 -34.54
CA ALA A 490 -19.23 -10.16 -35.33
C ALA A 490 -19.09 -11.51 -34.62
N LYS A 491 -17.95 -11.77 -33.98
CA LYS A 491 -17.72 -13.02 -33.19
C LYS A 491 -18.68 -13.13 -32.03
N ASP A 492 -18.89 -12.06 -31.26
CA ASP A 492 -19.81 -12.01 -30.11
C ASP A 492 -21.25 -12.32 -30.53
N LYS A 493 -21.62 -11.93 -31.76
CA LYS A 493 -22.92 -12.26 -32.35
C LYS A 493 -22.96 -13.63 -33.06
N ASN A 494 -21.89 -14.43 -32.94
CA ASN A 494 -21.78 -15.73 -33.63
C ASN A 494 -21.97 -15.66 -35.15
N ILE A 495 -21.55 -14.54 -35.78
CA ILE A 495 -21.65 -14.34 -37.21
C ILE A 495 -20.45 -14.98 -37.90
N LYS A 496 -20.68 -15.81 -38.92
CA LYS A 496 -19.63 -16.49 -39.71
C LYS A 496 -18.90 -15.46 -40.57
N LEU A 497 -17.56 -15.51 -40.54
CA LEU A 497 -16.69 -14.68 -41.39
C LEU A 497 -16.25 -15.46 -42.63
N GLN A 498 -16.02 -14.73 -43.71
CA GLN A 498 -15.46 -15.20 -44.97
C GLN A 498 -14.02 -14.73 -45.11
N GLN A 499 -13.16 -15.46 -45.79
CA GLN A 499 -11.81 -14.97 -46.06
C GLN A 499 -11.79 -14.00 -47.24
N PRO A 500 -11.26 -12.76 -47.09
CA PRO A 500 -11.14 -11.82 -48.20
C PRO A 500 -10.00 -12.21 -49.13
N GLU A 501 -10.22 -11.97 -50.41
CA GLU A 501 -9.21 -12.11 -51.47
C GLU A 501 -8.60 -10.73 -51.79
N GLN A 502 -7.35 -10.72 -52.26
CA GLN A 502 -6.66 -9.49 -52.71
C GLN A 502 -6.76 -8.31 -51.72
N PHE A 503 -6.47 -8.60 -50.39
CA PHE A 503 -6.48 -7.58 -49.37
C PHE A 503 -5.35 -6.56 -49.56
N THR A 504 -5.69 -5.28 -49.52
CA THR A 504 -4.74 -4.18 -49.66
C THR A 504 -5.05 -3.11 -48.59
N ASN A 505 -4.06 -2.75 -47.75
CA ASN A 505 -4.17 -1.67 -46.78
C ASN A 505 -3.75 -0.36 -47.44
N ILE A 506 -4.61 0.67 -47.36
CA ILE A 506 -4.37 2.02 -47.87
C ILE A 506 -4.06 2.91 -46.65
N SER A 507 -2.77 3.14 -46.44
CA SER A 507 -2.27 3.83 -45.23
C SER A 507 -3.02 5.14 -44.95
N GLY A 508 -3.54 5.27 -43.70
CA GLY A 508 -4.26 6.43 -43.21
C GLY A 508 -5.65 6.69 -43.80
N ARG A 509 -6.17 5.79 -44.64
CA ARG A 509 -7.45 5.97 -45.37
C ARG A 509 -8.43 4.83 -45.22
N GLY A 510 -7.97 3.57 -45.22
CA GLY A 510 -8.82 2.38 -45.09
C GLY A 510 -8.22 1.16 -45.80
N ILE A 511 -9.09 0.23 -46.17
CA ILE A 511 -8.74 -1.04 -46.81
C ILE A 511 -9.54 -1.28 -48.09
N GLN A 512 -8.97 -2.05 -48.97
CA GLN A 512 -9.63 -2.60 -50.15
C GLN A 512 -9.45 -4.12 -50.20
N ALA A 513 -10.53 -4.85 -50.43
CA ALA A 513 -10.46 -6.30 -50.60
C ALA A 513 -11.55 -6.80 -51.54
N LYS A 514 -11.42 -8.04 -52.00
CA LYS A 514 -12.37 -8.70 -52.88
C LYS A 514 -13.08 -9.80 -52.07
N LEU A 515 -14.41 -9.84 -52.15
CA LEU A 515 -15.26 -10.88 -51.57
C LEU A 515 -16.27 -11.36 -52.60
N ASN A 516 -16.33 -12.66 -52.84
CA ASN A 516 -17.29 -13.27 -53.77
C ASN A 516 -17.30 -12.61 -55.17
N GLY A 517 -16.11 -12.23 -55.69
CA GLY A 517 -15.96 -11.60 -57.03
C GLY A 517 -16.22 -10.05 -57.03
N HIS A 518 -16.73 -9.46 -55.98
CA HIS A 518 -16.97 -8.01 -55.86
C HIS A 518 -15.84 -7.29 -55.12
N VAL A 519 -15.58 -6.06 -55.52
CA VAL A 519 -14.60 -5.19 -54.88
C VAL A 519 -15.27 -4.38 -53.76
N TYR A 520 -14.71 -4.43 -52.56
CA TYR A 520 -15.17 -3.71 -51.39
C TYR A 520 -14.11 -2.73 -50.92
N LEU A 521 -14.56 -1.59 -50.40
CA LEU A 521 -13.72 -0.60 -49.70
C LEU A 521 -14.31 -0.38 -48.30
N ALA A 522 -13.44 -0.26 -47.32
CA ALA A 522 -13.83 0.19 -46.00
C ALA A 522 -12.85 1.27 -45.53
N GLY A 523 -13.34 2.41 -45.07
CA GLY A 523 -12.47 3.49 -44.63
C GLY A 523 -13.16 4.84 -44.37
N ASN A 524 -12.36 5.88 -44.32
CA ASN A 524 -12.82 7.24 -44.03
C ASN A 524 -13.30 8.00 -45.29
N LYS A 525 -13.86 9.19 -45.11
CA LYS A 525 -14.36 10.07 -46.20
C LYS A 525 -13.29 10.36 -47.24
N ARG A 526 -12.01 10.56 -46.84
CA ARG A 526 -10.89 10.83 -47.77
C ARG A 526 -10.63 9.71 -48.77
N LEU A 527 -10.82 8.44 -48.34
CA LEU A 527 -10.71 7.28 -49.23
C LEU A 527 -11.73 7.36 -50.38
N LEU A 528 -12.99 7.75 -50.06
CA LEU A 528 -14.07 7.81 -51.03
C LEU A 528 -13.86 8.97 -51.99
N GLU A 529 -13.42 10.12 -51.50
CA GLU A 529 -13.09 11.30 -52.34
C GLU A 529 -11.98 10.97 -53.34
N GLU A 530 -10.93 10.29 -52.95
CA GLU A 530 -9.84 9.87 -53.83
C GLU A 530 -10.26 8.86 -54.87
N LYS A 531 -11.18 7.97 -54.52
CA LYS A 531 -11.74 6.97 -55.45
C LYS A 531 -12.90 7.54 -56.26
N ASN A 532 -13.22 8.84 -56.18
CA ASN A 532 -14.32 9.52 -56.88
C ASN A 532 -15.69 8.87 -56.61
N ILE A 533 -15.92 8.33 -55.41
CA ILE A 533 -17.18 7.72 -55.03
C ILE A 533 -18.11 8.82 -54.48
N GLN A 534 -19.32 8.94 -55.07
CA GLN A 534 -20.31 9.92 -54.63
C GLN A 534 -20.96 9.49 -53.31
N ILE A 535 -20.97 10.43 -52.34
CA ILE A 535 -21.58 10.21 -51.03
C ILE A 535 -22.93 10.98 -51.02
N ASN A 536 -24.01 10.23 -50.75
CA ASN A 536 -25.34 10.83 -50.61
C ASN A 536 -25.44 11.78 -49.40
N GLN A 537 -26.31 12.80 -49.47
CA GLN A 537 -26.52 13.78 -48.40
C GLN A 537 -26.90 13.10 -47.05
N ASN A 538 -27.68 12.02 -47.09
CA ASN A 538 -28.06 11.27 -45.91
C ASN A 538 -26.86 10.60 -45.20
N VAL A 539 -25.93 10.05 -46.00
CA VAL A 539 -24.67 9.46 -45.47
C VAL A 539 -23.80 10.53 -44.82
N LEU A 540 -23.70 11.73 -45.46
CA LEU A 540 -22.95 12.85 -44.92
C LEU A 540 -23.53 13.34 -43.57
N SER A 541 -24.86 13.43 -43.49
CA SER A 541 -25.56 13.79 -42.24
C SER A 541 -25.29 12.80 -41.13
N ASP A 542 -25.30 11.49 -41.45
CA ASP A 542 -25.03 10.44 -40.49
C ASP A 542 -23.54 10.42 -40.03
N LEU A 543 -22.61 10.68 -40.95
CA LEU A 543 -21.19 10.85 -40.64
C LEU A 543 -20.97 11.99 -39.64
N ASP A 544 -21.60 13.14 -39.88
CA ASP A 544 -21.52 14.30 -38.99
C ASP A 544 -22.20 14.03 -37.64
N ALA A 545 -23.29 13.29 -37.63
CA ALA A 545 -24.00 12.89 -36.40
C ALA A 545 -23.11 11.98 -35.54
N TYR A 546 -22.52 10.92 -36.08
CA TYR A 546 -21.63 10.04 -35.33
C TYR A 546 -20.35 10.76 -34.88
N ALA A 547 -19.76 11.60 -35.74
CA ALA A 547 -18.61 12.41 -35.35
C ALA A 547 -18.93 13.37 -34.20
N SER A 548 -20.15 13.94 -34.18
CA SER A 548 -20.62 14.83 -33.11
C SER A 548 -20.84 14.09 -31.76
N LEU A 549 -21.01 12.76 -31.79
CA LEU A 549 -21.07 11.89 -30.61
C LEU A 549 -19.69 11.39 -30.17
N GLY A 550 -18.62 11.85 -30.83
CA GLY A 550 -17.26 11.40 -30.52
C GLY A 550 -16.91 10.01 -31.07
N GLN A 551 -17.69 9.51 -32.02
CA GLN A 551 -17.48 8.19 -32.65
C GLN A 551 -16.73 8.34 -33.97
N THR A 552 -15.97 7.31 -34.35
CA THR A 552 -15.27 7.25 -35.64
C THR A 552 -16.10 6.42 -36.62
N PRO A 553 -16.78 7.03 -37.59
CA PRO A 553 -17.55 6.30 -38.59
C PRO A 553 -16.65 5.75 -39.69
N LEU A 554 -16.79 4.47 -39.98
CA LEU A 554 -16.18 3.77 -41.12
C LEU A 554 -17.23 3.53 -42.18
N ILE A 555 -16.92 3.93 -43.44
CA ILE A 555 -17.81 3.81 -44.58
C ILE A 555 -17.48 2.53 -45.33
N PHE A 556 -18.50 1.74 -45.60
CA PHE A 556 -18.37 0.50 -46.40
C PHE A 556 -19.00 0.70 -47.76
N VAL A 557 -18.24 0.33 -48.79
CA VAL A 557 -18.61 0.51 -50.22
C VAL A 557 -18.50 -0.85 -50.95
N LYS A 558 -19.46 -1.14 -51.81
CA LYS A 558 -19.45 -2.28 -52.75
C LYS A 558 -19.57 -1.73 -54.15
N ASP A 559 -18.64 -2.09 -55.08
CA ASP A 559 -18.68 -1.73 -56.49
C ASP A 559 -19.08 -0.26 -56.73
N GLN A 560 -18.45 0.69 -56.03
CA GLN A 560 -18.67 2.14 -56.05
C GLN A 560 -19.97 2.67 -55.35
N ASN A 561 -20.79 1.81 -54.74
CA ASN A 561 -21.98 2.21 -54.02
C ASN A 561 -21.77 2.11 -52.49
N VAL A 562 -22.11 3.16 -51.76
CA VAL A 562 -22.10 3.12 -50.27
C VAL A 562 -23.19 2.20 -49.79
N ILE A 563 -22.82 1.14 -49.03
CA ILE A 563 -23.75 0.11 -48.55
C ILE A 563 -24.09 0.28 -47.07
N GLY A 564 -23.20 0.87 -46.29
CA GLY A 564 -23.45 1.11 -44.84
C GLY A 564 -22.32 1.85 -44.16
N LEU A 565 -22.59 2.16 -42.87
CA LEU A 565 -21.66 2.76 -41.90
C LEU A 565 -21.60 1.91 -40.64
N ILE A 566 -20.40 1.80 -40.10
CA ILE A 566 -20.17 1.28 -38.75
C ILE A 566 -19.44 2.36 -37.97
N SER A 567 -20.01 2.78 -36.86
CA SER A 567 -19.34 3.71 -35.96
C SER A 567 -18.63 2.94 -34.82
N VAL A 568 -17.38 3.28 -34.61
CA VAL A 568 -16.54 2.67 -33.59
C VAL A 568 -16.05 3.76 -32.64
N ALA A 569 -16.09 3.53 -31.35
CA ALA A 569 -15.52 4.44 -30.36
C ALA A 569 -14.87 3.69 -29.22
N ASP A 570 -13.89 4.32 -28.61
CA ASP A 570 -13.32 3.85 -27.37
C ASP A 570 -14.25 4.20 -26.20
N THR A 571 -14.69 3.21 -25.44
CA THR A 571 -15.71 3.36 -24.40
C THR A 571 -15.15 4.05 -23.17
N ILE A 572 -15.87 5.05 -22.65
CA ILE A 572 -15.56 5.72 -21.39
C ILE A 572 -15.76 4.70 -20.26
N ARG A 573 -14.76 4.55 -19.39
CA ARG A 573 -14.88 3.68 -18.21
C ARG A 573 -15.94 4.23 -17.26
N SER A 574 -16.80 3.38 -16.72
CA SER A 574 -17.84 3.78 -15.77
C SER A 574 -17.29 4.48 -14.53
N THR A 575 -16.08 4.11 -14.12
CA THR A 575 -15.39 4.70 -12.97
C THR A 575 -14.82 6.10 -13.24
N SER A 576 -14.61 6.47 -14.53
CA SER A 576 -13.99 7.75 -14.90
C SER A 576 -14.87 8.93 -14.54
N GLN A 577 -16.17 8.87 -14.82
CA GLN A 577 -17.09 9.97 -14.50
C GLN A 577 -17.12 10.23 -12.99
N VAL A 578 -17.20 9.16 -12.16
CA VAL A 578 -17.19 9.28 -10.70
C VAL A 578 -15.88 9.89 -10.21
N ALA A 579 -14.73 9.48 -10.79
CA ALA A 579 -13.43 10.03 -10.42
C ALA A 579 -13.32 11.53 -10.74
N LEU A 580 -13.79 11.95 -11.92
CA LEU A 580 -13.81 13.36 -12.33
C LEU A 580 -14.65 14.24 -11.40
N GLU A 581 -15.82 13.76 -10.96
CA GLU A 581 -16.63 14.44 -9.96
C GLU A 581 -15.90 14.57 -8.60
N GLN A 582 -15.15 13.55 -8.20
CA GLN A 582 -14.35 13.62 -6.97
C GLN A 582 -13.20 14.61 -7.08
N PHE A 583 -12.52 14.70 -8.23
CA PHE A 583 -11.48 15.72 -8.45
C PHE A 583 -12.05 17.14 -8.33
N LYS A 584 -13.22 17.39 -8.89
CA LYS A 584 -13.92 18.68 -8.75
C LYS A 584 -14.32 18.99 -7.31
N LYS A 585 -14.85 17.99 -6.56
CA LYS A 585 -15.16 18.16 -5.12
C LYS A 585 -13.92 18.53 -4.29
N LYS A 586 -12.73 18.16 -4.78
CA LYS A 586 -11.44 18.52 -4.18
C LYS A 586 -10.87 19.85 -4.69
N ASN A 587 -11.64 20.61 -5.50
CA ASN A 587 -11.23 21.86 -6.15
C ASN A 587 -10.01 21.71 -7.06
N MET A 588 -9.84 20.55 -7.71
CA MET A 588 -8.77 20.31 -8.65
C MET A 588 -9.25 20.64 -10.07
N ARG A 589 -8.41 21.33 -10.85
CA ARG A 589 -8.67 21.59 -12.27
C ARG A 589 -8.39 20.32 -13.07
N VAL A 590 -9.34 19.94 -13.92
CA VAL A 590 -9.22 18.73 -14.75
C VAL A 590 -9.05 19.13 -16.21
N VAL A 591 -7.95 18.71 -16.81
CA VAL A 591 -7.59 18.95 -18.21
C VAL A 591 -7.56 17.61 -18.94
N MET A 592 -8.30 17.49 -20.04
CA MET A 592 -8.23 16.29 -20.90
C MET A 592 -7.27 16.56 -22.06
N LEU A 593 -6.32 15.65 -22.27
CA LEU A 593 -5.34 15.70 -23.34
C LEU A 593 -5.59 14.56 -24.33
N THR A 594 -5.63 14.86 -25.63
CA THR A 594 -5.91 13.84 -26.65
C THR A 594 -5.31 14.20 -28.00
N GLY A 595 -4.94 13.18 -28.78
CA GLY A 595 -4.59 13.29 -30.20
C GLY A 595 -5.81 13.38 -31.14
N ASP A 596 -7.03 13.25 -30.62
CA ASP A 596 -8.24 13.35 -31.43
C ASP A 596 -8.44 14.78 -31.94
N ASN A 597 -9.24 14.91 -33.03
CA ASN A 597 -9.64 16.18 -33.55
C ASN A 597 -10.51 16.98 -32.56
N GLN A 598 -10.51 18.30 -32.69
CA GLN A 598 -11.20 19.24 -31.81
C GLN A 598 -12.70 18.93 -31.61
N LYS A 599 -13.44 18.47 -32.64
CA LYS A 599 -14.89 18.17 -32.54
C LYS A 599 -15.15 16.99 -31.64
N THR A 600 -14.46 15.87 -31.86
CA THR A 600 -14.56 14.63 -31.08
C THR A 600 -14.12 14.89 -29.63
N ALA A 601 -12.99 15.54 -29.45
CA ALA A 601 -12.44 15.88 -28.13
C ALA A 601 -13.41 16.74 -27.31
N ASN A 602 -14.00 17.78 -27.91
CA ASN A 602 -14.96 18.65 -27.23
C ASN A 602 -16.27 17.90 -26.88
N ALA A 603 -16.74 16.99 -27.73
CA ALA A 603 -17.93 16.18 -27.44
C ALA A 603 -17.72 15.31 -26.17
N ILE A 604 -16.58 14.60 -26.08
CA ILE A 604 -16.21 13.78 -24.94
C ILE A 604 -15.98 14.64 -23.69
N GLY A 605 -15.23 15.75 -23.83
CA GLY A 605 -14.95 16.66 -22.72
C GLY A 605 -16.22 17.28 -22.13
N LYS A 606 -17.19 17.61 -22.97
CA LYS A 606 -18.51 18.12 -22.53
C LYS A 606 -19.33 17.06 -21.80
N SER A 607 -19.34 15.82 -22.28
CA SER A 607 -20.04 14.71 -21.62
C SER A 607 -19.44 14.39 -20.24
N LEU A 608 -18.14 14.52 -20.08
CA LEU A 608 -17.40 14.30 -18.83
C LEU A 608 -17.30 15.57 -17.98
N SER A 609 -17.76 16.71 -18.51
CA SER A 609 -17.71 18.01 -17.82
C SER A 609 -16.29 18.38 -17.35
N VAL A 610 -15.23 18.11 -18.14
CA VAL A 610 -13.85 18.55 -17.81
C VAL A 610 -13.72 20.07 -17.94
N ASP A 611 -12.74 20.67 -17.24
CA ASP A 611 -12.57 22.13 -17.23
C ASP A 611 -11.93 22.65 -18.51
N GLU A 612 -11.05 21.85 -19.13
CA GLU A 612 -10.35 22.18 -20.36
C GLU A 612 -10.08 20.96 -21.21
N VAL A 613 -10.11 21.11 -22.53
CA VAL A 613 -9.81 20.08 -23.52
C VAL A 613 -8.71 20.58 -24.44
N ILE A 614 -7.61 19.84 -24.55
CA ILE A 614 -6.50 20.09 -25.45
C ILE A 614 -6.45 18.95 -26.47
N SER A 615 -6.82 19.26 -27.71
CA SER A 615 -6.95 18.32 -28.83
C SER A 615 -5.79 18.42 -29.81
N ASP A 616 -5.74 17.51 -30.78
CA ASP A 616 -4.77 17.46 -31.86
C ASP A 616 -3.29 17.45 -31.38
N VAL A 617 -3.02 16.86 -30.18
CA VAL A 617 -1.69 16.82 -29.57
C VAL A 617 -0.96 15.57 -29.99
N LEU A 618 0.21 15.72 -30.60
CA LEU A 618 1.08 14.59 -30.92
C LEU A 618 1.76 14.06 -29.65
N PRO A 619 2.14 12.77 -29.61
CA PRO A 619 2.79 12.16 -28.41
C PRO A 619 4.00 12.97 -27.92
N GLN A 620 4.84 13.46 -28.84
CA GLN A 620 6.02 14.26 -28.53
C GLN A 620 5.72 15.66 -27.97
N ASP A 621 4.51 16.20 -28.21
CA ASP A 621 4.12 17.53 -27.79
C ASP A 621 3.41 17.55 -26.43
N LYS A 622 3.04 16.38 -25.90
CA LYS A 622 2.37 16.25 -24.60
C LYS A 622 3.20 16.85 -23.47
N GLU A 623 4.53 16.67 -23.50
CA GLU A 623 5.46 17.26 -22.53
C GLU A 623 5.38 18.81 -22.53
N SER A 624 5.29 19.42 -23.71
CA SER A 624 5.21 20.88 -23.82
C SER A 624 3.96 21.47 -23.20
N VAL A 625 2.84 20.73 -23.20
CA VAL A 625 1.59 21.12 -22.53
C VAL A 625 1.79 21.15 -21.02
N ILE A 626 2.39 20.10 -20.45
CA ILE A 626 2.68 20.04 -19.01
C ILE A 626 3.57 21.21 -18.60
N ARG A 627 4.64 21.47 -19.36
CA ARG A 627 5.56 22.58 -19.11
C ARG A 627 4.85 23.94 -19.08
N LYS A 628 3.97 24.21 -20.05
CA LYS A 628 3.19 25.45 -20.09
C LYS A 628 2.29 25.64 -18.87
N LEU A 629 1.67 24.58 -18.37
CA LEU A 629 0.86 24.62 -17.16
C LEU A 629 1.72 24.90 -15.93
N GLN A 630 2.92 24.28 -15.83
CA GLN A 630 3.88 24.52 -14.75
C GLN A 630 4.42 25.97 -14.78
N GLU A 631 4.70 26.54 -15.97
CA GLU A 631 5.12 27.93 -16.13
C GLU A 631 4.05 28.94 -15.65
N GLN A 632 2.76 28.54 -15.65
CA GLN A 632 1.65 29.30 -15.06
C GLN A 632 1.59 29.18 -13.54
N GLY A 633 2.56 28.49 -12.91
CA GLY A 633 2.62 28.28 -11.47
C GLY A 633 1.69 27.16 -10.97
N LYS A 634 1.20 26.28 -11.85
CA LYS A 634 0.36 25.12 -11.49
C LYS A 634 1.21 23.95 -11.06
N LYS A 635 0.72 23.19 -10.08
CA LYS A 635 1.26 21.89 -9.70
C LYS A 635 0.51 20.78 -10.41
N VAL A 636 1.16 20.19 -11.38
CA VAL A 636 0.55 19.33 -12.37
C VAL A 636 0.78 17.86 -12.07
N MET A 637 -0.31 17.10 -12.03
CA MET A 637 -0.29 15.64 -12.10
C MET A 637 -0.65 15.21 -13.52
N MET A 638 0.17 14.39 -14.16
CA MET A 638 -0.15 13.74 -15.44
C MET A 638 -0.55 12.28 -15.17
N VAL A 639 -1.67 11.84 -15.75
CA VAL A 639 -2.14 10.47 -15.68
C VAL A 639 -2.25 9.90 -17.09
N GLY A 640 -1.57 8.77 -17.36
CA GLY A 640 -1.51 8.15 -18.67
C GLY A 640 -1.24 6.65 -18.61
N ASP A 641 -1.11 5.98 -19.78
CA ASP A 641 -0.82 4.54 -19.88
C ASP A 641 0.68 4.17 -19.76
N GLY A 642 1.56 5.16 -19.78
CA GLY A 642 3.01 5.00 -19.66
C GLY A 642 3.76 4.76 -20.97
N ILE A 643 3.13 4.27 -22.02
CA ILE A 643 3.81 3.92 -23.27
C ILE A 643 4.03 5.17 -24.14
N ASN A 644 2.95 5.89 -24.41
CA ASN A 644 2.98 7.08 -25.26
C ASN A 644 3.20 8.38 -24.49
N ASP A 645 3.00 8.31 -23.17
CA ASP A 645 2.97 9.45 -22.25
C ASP A 645 4.24 9.60 -21.42
N ALA A 646 5.23 8.69 -21.56
CA ALA A 646 6.43 8.67 -20.72
C ALA A 646 7.13 10.04 -20.60
N PRO A 647 7.35 10.84 -21.66
CA PRO A 647 7.96 12.15 -21.52
C PRO A 647 7.10 13.15 -20.72
N ALA A 648 5.77 13.08 -20.87
CA ALA A 648 4.84 13.93 -20.13
C ALA A 648 4.73 13.52 -18.65
N LEU A 649 4.73 12.22 -18.38
CA LEU A 649 4.75 11.66 -17.01
C LEU A 649 6.01 12.09 -16.27
N MET A 650 7.17 11.94 -16.90
CA MET A 650 8.47 12.36 -16.31
C MET A 650 8.58 13.87 -16.11
N ARG A 651 7.89 14.68 -16.93
CA ARG A 651 7.92 16.14 -16.83
C ARG A 651 7.00 16.67 -15.74
N ALA A 652 5.87 16.04 -15.48
CA ALA A 652 4.89 16.47 -14.49
C ALA A 652 5.50 16.56 -13.07
N ASP A 653 4.87 17.32 -12.18
CA ASP A 653 5.26 17.30 -10.76
C ASP A 653 5.01 15.91 -10.15
N ILE A 654 3.98 15.21 -10.66
CA ILE A 654 3.73 13.79 -10.36
C ILE A 654 3.23 13.11 -11.63
N GLY A 655 3.94 12.08 -12.09
CA GLY A 655 3.51 11.18 -13.14
C GLY A 655 2.80 9.97 -12.56
N VAL A 656 1.59 9.66 -13.06
CA VAL A 656 0.79 8.50 -12.64
C VAL A 656 0.54 7.59 -13.84
N ALA A 657 1.02 6.35 -13.78
CA ALA A 657 0.75 5.35 -14.81
C ALA A 657 -0.42 4.45 -14.40
N ILE A 658 -1.34 4.22 -15.33
CA ILE A 658 -2.47 3.29 -15.17
C ILE A 658 -2.17 1.97 -15.88
N GLY A 659 -2.34 0.84 -15.17
CA GLY A 659 -2.14 -0.49 -15.72
C GLY A 659 -0.68 -0.93 -15.67
N ALA A 660 -0.31 -1.69 -14.69
CA ALA A 660 1.06 -2.11 -14.37
C ALA A 660 1.68 -3.14 -15.32
N GLY A 661 1.25 -3.19 -16.58
CA GLY A 661 1.66 -4.23 -17.52
C GLY A 661 2.99 -4.01 -18.25
N THR A 662 3.59 -2.81 -18.16
CA THR A 662 4.81 -2.50 -18.93
C THR A 662 5.95 -2.03 -18.04
N ASP A 663 7.16 -2.52 -18.32
CA ASP A 663 8.39 -2.05 -17.64
C ASP A 663 8.58 -0.54 -17.87
N ILE A 664 8.13 0.03 -19.00
CA ILE A 664 8.20 1.46 -19.32
C ILE A 664 7.36 2.30 -18.34
N ALA A 665 6.17 1.83 -17.98
CA ALA A 665 5.32 2.51 -16.98
C ALA A 665 5.97 2.50 -15.60
N LEU A 666 6.62 1.38 -15.24
CA LEU A 666 7.38 1.25 -13.99
C LEU A 666 8.55 2.23 -13.91
N ASP A 667 9.20 2.52 -15.04
CA ASP A 667 10.38 3.40 -15.07
C ASP A 667 10.00 4.89 -15.12
N SER A 668 8.95 5.25 -15.88
CA SER A 668 8.61 6.65 -16.20
C SER A 668 7.65 7.33 -15.21
N ALA A 669 6.86 6.59 -14.44
CA ALA A 669 5.88 7.18 -13.52
C ALA A 669 6.37 7.20 -12.07
N ASP A 670 5.89 8.17 -11.29
CA ASP A 670 6.12 8.30 -9.84
C ASP A 670 5.15 7.47 -9.01
N VAL A 671 3.93 7.30 -9.52
CA VAL A 671 2.87 6.48 -8.95
C VAL A 671 2.37 5.51 -10.01
N ILE A 672 2.24 4.23 -9.64
CA ILE A 672 1.78 3.19 -10.52
C ILE A 672 0.50 2.60 -9.95
N LEU A 673 -0.56 2.63 -10.75
CA LEU A 673 -1.85 2.04 -10.40
C LEU A 673 -1.93 0.66 -11.01
N MET A 674 -2.01 -0.36 -10.16
CA MET A 674 -2.12 -1.76 -10.59
C MET A 674 -3.47 -2.04 -11.25
N LYS A 675 -4.53 -1.37 -10.78
CA LYS A 675 -5.86 -1.39 -11.39
C LYS A 675 -5.97 -0.31 -12.45
N SER A 676 -6.71 -0.61 -13.49
CA SER A 676 -6.99 0.37 -14.55
C SER A 676 -8.14 1.31 -14.18
N SER A 677 -8.07 1.97 -13.00
CA SER A 677 -9.14 2.83 -12.48
C SER A 677 -8.66 4.21 -12.04
N LEU A 678 -9.30 5.27 -12.54
CA LEU A 678 -9.06 6.65 -12.09
C LEU A 678 -9.47 6.88 -10.61
N LEU A 679 -10.31 6.02 -10.02
CA LEU A 679 -10.67 6.10 -8.60
C LEU A 679 -9.45 5.82 -7.69
N ASP A 680 -8.47 5.09 -8.18
CA ASP A 680 -7.26 4.84 -7.42
C ASP A 680 -6.36 6.09 -7.35
N VAL A 681 -6.44 7.00 -8.33
CA VAL A 681 -5.82 8.35 -8.23
C VAL A 681 -6.47 9.13 -7.10
N VAL A 682 -7.81 9.11 -7.00
CA VAL A 682 -8.55 9.75 -5.90
C VAL A 682 -8.12 9.17 -4.56
N THR A 683 -7.99 7.85 -4.50
CA THR A 683 -7.55 7.11 -3.30
C THR A 683 -6.12 7.48 -2.90
N ALA A 684 -5.20 7.60 -3.87
CA ALA A 684 -3.81 8.02 -3.63
C ALA A 684 -3.74 9.43 -3.03
N ILE A 685 -4.53 10.37 -3.55
CA ILE A 685 -4.62 11.74 -3.04
C ILE A 685 -5.21 11.76 -1.62
N ASP A 686 -6.28 11.01 -1.35
CA ASP A 686 -6.89 10.93 -0.03
C ASP A 686 -5.94 10.33 1.00
N LEU A 687 -5.25 9.26 0.63
CA LEU A 687 -4.24 8.63 1.49
C LEU A 687 -3.08 9.59 1.80
N SER A 688 -2.58 10.32 0.79
CA SER A 688 -1.56 11.35 0.98
C SER A 688 -2.03 12.42 1.97
N ASN A 689 -3.24 12.95 1.81
CA ASN A 689 -3.82 13.92 2.73
C ASN A 689 -3.88 13.40 4.18
N ASP A 690 -4.32 12.15 4.37
CA ASP A 690 -4.42 11.55 5.69
C ASP A 690 -3.05 11.28 6.31
N VAL A 691 -2.06 10.86 5.50
CA VAL A 691 -0.65 10.67 5.95
C VAL A 691 -0.04 12.00 6.37
N ILE A 692 -0.17 13.05 5.56
CA ILE A 692 0.38 14.38 5.88
C ILE A 692 -0.29 14.98 7.12
N LYS A 693 -1.61 14.83 7.26
CA LYS A 693 -2.33 15.24 8.47
C LYS A 693 -1.82 14.50 9.71
N ASN A 694 -1.59 13.20 9.58
CA ASN A 694 -1.04 12.36 10.65
C ASN A 694 0.38 12.82 11.03
N ILE A 695 1.26 13.05 10.05
CA ILE A 695 2.62 13.55 10.27
C ILE A 695 2.58 14.91 10.99
N LYS A 696 1.78 15.86 10.51
CA LYS A 696 1.65 17.18 11.15
C LYS A 696 1.17 17.06 12.60
N MET A 697 0.23 16.19 12.88
CA MET A 697 -0.27 15.93 14.25
C MET A 697 0.82 15.30 15.13
N ASN A 698 1.56 14.31 14.59
CA ASN A 698 2.67 13.70 15.31
C ASN A 698 3.77 14.69 15.65
N LEU A 699 4.16 15.56 14.70
CA LEU A 699 5.15 16.61 14.91
C LEU A 699 4.65 17.64 15.93
N PHE A 700 3.38 18.04 15.84
CA PHE A 700 2.79 18.96 16.83
C PHE A 700 2.90 18.40 18.23
N TRP A 701 2.48 17.17 18.48
CA TRP A 701 2.55 16.55 19.81
C TRP A 701 4.00 16.32 20.27
N ALA A 702 4.91 15.95 19.35
CA ALA A 702 6.33 15.76 19.66
C ALA A 702 7.02 17.04 20.13
N PHE A 703 6.59 18.22 19.67
CA PHE A 703 7.13 19.50 20.12
C PHE A 703 6.37 20.08 21.33
N PHE A 704 5.06 19.93 21.34
CA PHE A 704 4.19 20.59 22.32
C PHE A 704 4.52 20.21 23.75
N TYR A 705 4.72 18.92 24.04
CA TYR A 705 5.06 18.50 25.39
C TYR A 705 6.45 18.97 25.82
N ASN A 706 7.41 19.09 24.90
CA ASN A 706 8.75 19.64 25.20
C ASN A 706 8.68 21.14 25.50
N ILE A 707 7.92 21.92 24.72
CA ILE A 707 7.75 23.36 24.90
C ILE A 707 7.13 23.67 26.28
N LEU A 708 6.15 22.87 26.72
CA LEU A 708 5.55 23.02 28.04
C LEU A 708 6.41 22.40 29.15
N GLY A 709 7.04 21.26 28.89
CA GLY A 709 7.77 20.50 29.91
C GLY A 709 9.11 21.11 30.30
N ILE A 710 9.86 21.69 29.34
CA ILE A 710 11.17 22.28 29.61
C ILE A 710 11.08 23.44 30.64
N PRO A 711 10.20 24.45 30.51
CA PRO A 711 10.03 25.48 31.52
C PRO A 711 9.64 24.96 32.92
N VAL A 712 8.74 23.95 32.95
CA VAL A 712 8.32 23.35 34.23
C VAL A 712 9.50 22.59 34.88
N ALA A 713 10.25 21.83 34.07
CA ALA A 713 11.46 21.11 34.49
C ALA A 713 12.57 22.07 34.98
N ALA A 714 12.72 23.23 34.33
CA ALA A 714 13.63 24.28 34.74
C ALA A 714 13.23 24.96 36.07
N GLY A 715 12.04 24.66 36.59
CA GLY A 715 11.54 25.18 37.85
C GLY A 715 10.84 26.52 37.75
N LEU A 716 10.39 26.95 36.55
CA LEU A 716 9.72 28.24 36.32
C LEU A 716 8.45 28.40 37.19
N LEU A 717 7.75 27.31 37.46
CA LEU A 717 6.52 27.30 38.28
C LEU A 717 6.80 27.16 39.81
N TYR A 718 8.05 26.94 40.18
CA TYR A 718 8.40 26.71 41.58
C TYR A 718 8.18 27.96 42.47
N PRO A 719 8.58 29.18 42.08
CA PRO A 719 8.38 30.36 42.91
C PRO A 719 6.90 30.70 43.15
N ALA A 720 6.01 30.40 42.17
CA ALA A 720 4.59 30.78 42.27
C ALA A 720 3.73 29.65 42.89
N PHE A 721 4.02 28.39 42.58
CA PHE A 721 3.16 27.26 42.93
C PHE A 721 3.86 26.13 43.71
N GLY A 722 5.15 26.23 44.00
CA GLY A 722 5.94 25.17 44.62
C GLY A 722 6.10 23.91 43.74
N LEU A 723 5.68 23.94 42.46
CA LEU A 723 5.67 22.79 41.56
C LEU A 723 7.07 22.52 40.99
N ARG A 724 7.52 21.27 41.14
CA ARG A 724 8.75 20.76 40.54
C ARG A 724 8.48 19.52 39.75
N LEU A 725 9.16 19.39 38.62
CA LEU A 725 9.15 18.16 37.85
C LEU A 725 10.34 17.29 38.22
N SER A 726 10.09 16.12 38.82
CA SER A 726 11.18 15.17 39.09
C SER A 726 11.71 14.54 37.80
N PRO A 727 13.00 14.14 37.73
CA PRO A 727 13.58 13.46 36.58
C PRO A 727 12.84 12.15 36.20
N MET A 728 12.25 11.47 37.20
CA MET A 728 11.46 10.25 37.03
C MET A 728 10.18 10.52 36.21
N ILE A 729 9.42 11.57 36.61
CA ILE A 729 8.21 11.97 35.87
C ILE A 729 8.58 12.42 34.45
N GLY A 730 9.68 13.17 34.28
CA GLY A 730 10.20 13.56 33.00
C GLY A 730 10.47 12.35 32.07
N SER A 731 11.11 11.30 32.61
CA SER A 731 11.39 10.04 31.86
C SER A 731 10.11 9.30 31.44
N ALA A 732 9.11 9.27 32.36
CA ALA A 732 7.83 8.63 32.08
C ALA A 732 7.05 9.35 30.98
N CYS A 733 6.98 10.71 31.04
CA CYS A 733 6.35 11.53 30.00
C CYS A 733 7.02 11.36 28.62
N MET A 734 8.34 11.32 28.59
CA MET A 734 9.12 11.08 27.38
C MET A 734 8.78 9.73 26.73
N SER A 735 8.73 8.67 27.54
CA SER A 735 8.41 7.32 27.04
C SER A 735 6.98 7.24 26.50
N LEU A 736 6.02 7.86 27.18
CA LEU A 736 4.62 7.90 26.77
C LEU A 736 4.42 8.68 25.47
N SER A 737 5.15 9.78 25.27
CA SER A 737 5.10 10.58 24.04
C SER A 737 5.45 9.75 22.80
N SER A 738 6.51 8.95 22.86
CA SER A 738 6.90 8.07 21.75
C SER A 738 5.82 7.04 21.41
N VAL A 739 5.18 6.46 22.44
CA VAL A 739 4.07 5.51 22.26
C VAL A 739 2.87 6.19 21.60
N CYS A 740 2.51 7.42 22.04
CA CYS A 740 1.40 8.16 21.45
C CYS A 740 1.61 8.45 19.95
N VAL A 741 2.81 8.89 19.57
CA VAL A 741 3.15 9.19 18.17
C VAL A 741 3.04 7.94 17.29
N VAL A 742 3.61 6.83 17.74
CA VAL A 742 3.54 5.58 16.96
C VAL A 742 2.11 5.03 16.89
N THR A 743 1.36 5.07 17.98
CA THR A 743 -0.05 4.65 18.00
C THR A 743 -0.89 5.49 17.05
N ASN A 744 -0.67 6.81 17.00
CA ASN A 744 -1.36 7.67 16.05
C ASN A 744 -0.98 7.33 14.59
N ALA A 745 0.28 7.07 14.31
CA ALA A 745 0.71 6.64 12.96
C ALA A 745 0.08 5.30 12.55
N LEU A 746 -0.03 4.34 13.47
CA LEU A 746 -0.67 3.04 13.20
C LEU A 746 -2.18 3.15 12.90
N ARG A 747 -2.85 4.27 13.23
CA ARG A 747 -4.24 4.50 12.81
C ARG A 747 -4.42 4.52 11.29
N LEU A 748 -3.37 4.86 10.53
CA LEU A 748 -3.39 4.81 9.06
C LEU A 748 -3.65 3.41 8.50
N ARG A 749 -3.45 2.34 9.28
CA ARG A 749 -3.83 0.97 8.89
C ARG A 749 -5.33 0.81 8.64
N TYR A 750 -6.14 1.61 9.33
CA TYR A 750 -7.59 1.59 9.21
C TYR A 750 -8.10 2.50 8.08
N PHE A 751 -7.20 3.07 7.28
CA PHE A 751 -7.59 3.83 6.09
C PHE A 751 -8.41 2.93 5.16
N LYS A 752 -9.55 3.45 4.72
CA LYS A 752 -10.38 2.84 3.69
C LYS A 752 -10.61 3.87 2.59
N PRO A 753 -10.57 3.48 1.31
CA PRO A 753 -10.95 4.36 0.22
C PRO A 753 -12.36 4.93 0.47
N LYS A 754 -12.51 6.25 0.36
CA LYS A 754 -13.81 6.92 0.58
C LYS A 754 -14.78 6.69 -0.58
N VAL A 755 -14.21 6.42 -1.74
CA VAL A 755 -14.95 6.12 -2.96
C VAL A 755 -14.48 4.74 -3.41
N GLN A 756 -15.26 3.72 -3.14
CA GLN A 756 -15.10 2.43 -3.79
C GLN A 756 -15.84 2.50 -5.12
N SER A 757 -15.33 1.83 -6.16
CA SER A 757 -16.18 1.45 -7.29
C SER A 757 -17.41 0.78 -6.67
N GLU A 758 -18.59 1.31 -6.93
CA GLU A 758 -19.82 0.70 -6.42
C GLU A 758 -19.81 -0.76 -6.83
N GLU A 759 -19.83 -1.64 -5.84
CA GLU A 759 -19.86 -3.08 -6.05
C GLU A 759 -21.11 -3.37 -6.87
N VAL A 760 -20.93 -3.76 -8.12
CA VAL A 760 -22.04 -4.18 -8.97
C VAL A 760 -22.52 -5.52 -8.44
N LYS A 761 -23.72 -5.53 -7.88
CA LYS A 761 -24.37 -6.76 -7.41
C LYS A 761 -25.36 -7.21 -8.46
N THR A 762 -25.40 -8.49 -8.75
CA THR A 762 -26.36 -9.08 -9.68
C THR A 762 -27.54 -9.62 -8.89
N TYR A 763 -28.74 -9.22 -9.27
CA TYR A 763 -30.00 -9.79 -8.80
C TYR A 763 -30.67 -10.53 -9.95
N THR A 764 -30.91 -11.82 -9.75
CA THR A 764 -31.60 -12.65 -10.73
C THR A 764 -33.08 -12.66 -10.43
N MET A 765 -33.93 -12.35 -11.43
CA MET A 765 -35.37 -12.40 -11.38
C MET A 765 -35.88 -13.39 -12.39
N HIS A 766 -36.79 -14.27 -11.98
CA HIS A 766 -37.53 -15.13 -12.90
C HIS A 766 -38.82 -14.43 -13.38
N ILE A 767 -39.13 -14.59 -14.68
CA ILE A 767 -40.21 -13.83 -15.32
C ILE A 767 -40.94 -14.79 -16.25
N ASP A 768 -42.23 -14.99 -15.99
CA ASP A 768 -43.11 -15.79 -16.83
C ASP A 768 -43.77 -14.95 -17.91
N GLY A 769 -44.13 -15.62 -19.02
CA GLY A 769 -44.87 -15.02 -20.13
C GLY A 769 -44.01 -14.52 -21.28
N MET A 770 -42.64 -14.58 -21.18
CA MET A 770 -41.77 -14.26 -22.30
C MET A 770 -41.71 -15.41 -23.31
N SER A 771 -41.89 -15.14 -24.58
CA SER A 771 -41.87 -16.16 -25.65
C SER A 771 -40.97 -15.85 -26.82
N CYS A 772 -40.38 -14.66 -26.88
CA CYS A 772 -39.54 -14.24 -27.98
C CYS A 772 -38.53 -13.12 -27.59
N GLY A 773 -37.57 -12.84 -28.46
CA GLY A 773 -36.55 -11.81 -28.23
C GLY A 773 -37.12 -10.38 -28.08
N HIS A 774 -38.30 -10.10 -28.65
CA HIS A 774 -38.98 -8.83 -28.45
C HIS A 774 -39.54 -8.68 -27.01
N CYS A 775 -40.05 -9.77 -26.45
CA CYS A 775 -40.47 -9.81 -25.04
C CYS A 775 -39.29 -9.53 -24.12
N ALA A 776 -38.12 -10.15 -24.37
CA ALA A 776 -36.92 -9.94 -23.61
C ALA A 776 -36.48 -8.47 -23.68
N TRP A 777 -36.51 -7.85 -24.83
CA TRP A 777 -36.16 -6.44 -25.03
C TRP A 777 -37.12 -5.49 -24.25
N LEU A 778 -38.42 -5.74 -24.22
CA LEU A 778 -39.39 -4.95 -23.46
C LEU A 778 -39.11 -5.01 -21.95
N VAL A 779 -38.84 -6.19 -21.45
CA VAL A 779 -38.49 -6.39 -20.03
C VAL A 779 -37.15 -5.71 -19.70
N GLU A 780 -36.16 -5.85 -20.58
CA GLU A 780 -34.85 -5.22 -20.43
C GLU A 780 -34.94 -3.68 -20.38
N ASP A 781 -35.73 -3.08 -21.29
CA ASP A 781 -35.94 -1.62 -21.36
C ASP A 781 -36.73 -1.12 -20.12
N ALA A 782 -37.67 -1.86 -19.61
CA ALA A 782 -38.41 -1.53 -18.41
C ALA A 782 -37.53 -1.59 -17.16
N LEU A 783 -36.73 -2.63 -17.01
CA LEU A 783 -35.86 -2.81 -15.86
C LEU A 783 -34.69 -1.81 -15.85
N LYS A 784 -34.16 -1.41 -17.00
CA LYS A 784 -33.11 -0.37 -17.13
C LYS A 784 -33.57 1.02 -16.65
N LYS A 785 -34.87 1.28 -16.63
CA LYS A 785 -35.42 2.56 -16.13
C LYS A 785 -35.54 2.64 -14.60
N VAL A 786 -35.33 1.52 -13.91
CA VAL A 786 -35.38 1.50 -12.45
C VAL A 786 -34.09 2.13 -11.86
N PRO A 787 -34.21 3.05 -10.90
CA PRO A 787 -33.05 3.68 -10.29
C PRO A 787 -32.06 2.65 -9.73
N ASN A 788 -30.75 2.93 -9.88
CA ASN A 788 -29.60 2.11 -9.46
C ASN A 788 -29.38 0.82 -10.28
N VAL A 789 -30.17 0.52 -11.29
CA VAL A 789 -29.90 -0.55 -12.24
C VAL A 789 -28.89 -0.06 -13.28
N LYS A 790 -27.83 -0.85 -13.54
CA LYS A 790 -26.77 -0.52 -14.49
C LYS A 790 -26.91 -1.30 -15.80
N GLU A 791 -27.08 -2.59 -15.68
CA GLU A 791 -27.18 -3.48 -16.84
C GLU A 791 -28.23 -4.55 -16.55
N VAL A 792 -28.93 -4.98 -17.59
CA VAL A 792 -29.94 -6.04 -17.51
C VAL A 792 -29.70 -6.98 -18.67
N ARG A 793 -29.63 -8.26 -18.38
CA ARG A 793 -29.53 -9.34 -19.37
C ARG A 793 -30.72 -10.26 -19.22
N VAL A 794 -31.55 -10.34 -20.24
CA VAL A 794 -32.79 -11.16 -20.22
C VAL A 794 -32.64 -12.34 -21.17
N ASP A 795 -32.81 -13.53 -20.60
CA ASP A 795 -32.92 -14.78 -21.37
C ASP A 795 -34.38 -15.26 -21.37
N TYR A 796 -35.07 -15.09 -22.50
CA TYR A 796 -36.45 -15.49 -22.63
C TYR A 796 -36.65 -17.02 -22.70
N ASN A 797 -35.61 -17.81 -23.09
CA ASN A 797 -35.69 -19.27 -23.11
C ASN A 797 -35.66 -19.85 -21.68
N LEU A 798 -34.92 -19.20 -20.79
CA LEU A 798 -34.82 -19.60 -19.39
C LEU A 798 -35.81 -18.85 -18.49
N GLY A 799 -36.61 -17.90 -19.04
CA GLY A 799 -37.49 -17.05 -18.26
C GLY A 799 -36.77 -16.26 -17.16
N LYS A 800 -35.57 -15.74 -17.45
CA LYS A 800 -34.64 -15.19 -16.44
C LYS A 800 -34.14 -13.82 -16.84
N ALA A 801 -34.09 -12.88 -15.89
CA ALA A 801 -33.42 -11.60 -16.02
C ALA A 801 -32.33 -11.47 -14.95
N ASP A 802 -31.08 -11.30 -15.37
CA ASP A 802 -29.94 -10.95 -14.52
C ASP A 802 -29.77 -9.42 -14.54
N ILE A 803 -29.97 -8.80 -13.38
CA ILE A 803 -30.03 -7.36 -13.18
C ILE A 803 -28.80 -6.93 -12.39
N ASP A 804 -27.89 -6.24 -13.02
CA ASP A 804 -26.72 -5.69 -12.38
C ASP A 804 -27.07 -4.30 -11.81
N TYR A 805 -26.89 -4.13 -10.51
CA TYR A 805 -27.25 -2.91 -9.79
C TYR A 805 -26.17 -2.46 -8.82
N VAL A 806 -26.21 -1.17 -8.46
CA VAL A 806 -25.28 -0.54 -7.51
C VAL A 806 -26.06 -0.04 -6.29
N GLN A 807 -25.41 -0.04 -5.12
CA GLN A 807 -26.01 0.34 -3.83
C GLN A 807 -27.14 -0.61 -3.42
N GLN A 808 -28.34 -0.10 -3.18
CA GLN A 808 -29.56 -0.89 -2.95
C GLN A 808 -30.56 -0.64 -4.07
N VAL A 809 -31.01 -1.70 -4.71
CA VAL A 809 -32.11 -1.62 -5.66
C VAL A 809 -33.42 -1.90 -4.95
N ASN A 810 -34.45 -1.14 -5.30
CA ASN A 810 -35.79 -1.39 -4.78
C ASN A 810 -36.43 -2.59 -5.52
N LYS A 811 -36.39 -3.76 -4.90
CA LYS A 811 -36.99 -5.00 -5.48
C LYS A 811 -38.47 -4.87 -5.83
N VAL A 812 -39.24 -4.04 -5.13
CA VAL A 812 -40.63 -3.77 -5.44
C VAL A 812 -40.75 -2.97 -6.74
N ALA A 813 -39.85 -1.98 -6.95
CA ALA A 813 -39.83 -1.22 -8.20
C ALA A 813 -39.40 -2.07 -9.40
N LEU A 814 -38.48 -3.04 -9.23
CA LEU A 814 -38.12 -3.99 -10.27
C LEU A 814 -39.31 -4.88 -10.67
N ARG A 815 -40.09 -5.36 -9.70
CA ARG A 815 -41.30 -6.15 -9.94
C ARG A 815 -42.33 -5.33 -10.69
N GLN A 816 -42.60 -4.13 -10.22
CA GLN A 816 -43.56 -3.23 -10.83
C GLN A 816 -43.19 -2.93 -12.29
N ALA A 817 -41.92 -2.71 -12.57
CA ALA A 817 -41.43 -2.47 -13.93
C ALA A 817 -41.68 -3.67 -14.87
N VAL A 818 -41.56 -4.91 -14.37
CA VAL A 818 -41.85 -6.12 -15.14
C VAL A 818 -43.37 -6.29 -15.33
N GLU A 819 -44.20 -6.02 -14.30
CA GLU A 819 -45.65 -6.05 -14.38
C GLU A 819 -46.21 -4.98 -15.32
N ASP A 820 -45.65 -3.76 -15.26
CA ASP A 820 -46.03 -2.66 -16.17
C ASP A 820 -45.65 -2.97 -17.64
N ALA A 821 -44.62 -3.79 -17.86
CA ALA A 821 -44.25 -4.30 -19.18
C ALA A 821 -45.15 -5.46 -19.66
N GLY A 822 -46.11 -5.92 -18.81
CA GLY A 822 -47.09 -6.96 -19.15
C GLY A 822 -46.63 -8.40 -18.89
N TYR A 823 -45.63 -8.61 -18.05
CA TYR A 823 -45.07 -9.92 -17.70
C TYR A 823 -45.22 -10.21 -16.20
N ILE A 824 -45.08 -11.47 -15.80
CA ILE A 824 -45.30 -11.91 -14.42
C ILE A 824 -43.95 -12.21 -13.73
N PRO A 825 -43.52 -11.39 -12.76
CA PRO A 825 -42.32 -11.71 -11.96
C PRO A 825 -42.63 -12.85 -10.98
N VAL A 826 -41.85 -13.95 -11.06
CA VAL A 826 -42.01 -15.13 -10.20
C VAL A 826 -41.08 -15.03 -9.01
N GLU A 827 -41.60 -15.18 -7.78
CA GLU A 827 -40.79 -15.33 -6.59
C GLU A 827 -40.20 -16.73 -6.51
N TYR A 828 -38.89 -16.85 -6.78
CA TYR A 828 -38.18 -17.98 -6.21
C TYR A 828 -37.89 -17.61 -4.74
N LYS A 829 -38.48 -18.33 -3.78
CA LYS A 829 -38.00 -18.31 -2.40
C LYS A 829 -36.55 -18.81 -2.45
N GLU A 830 -35.58 -17.96 -2.27
CA GLU A 830 -34.25 -18.40 -1.87
C GLU A 830 -34.43 -19.26 -0.64
N GLU A 831 -34.21 -20.56 -0.75
CA GLU A 831 -34.13 -21.46 0.40
C GLU A 831 -33.01 -20.93 1.29
N LYS A 832 -33.38 -20.48 2.48
CA LYS A 832 -32.47 -19.91 3.45
C LYS A 832 -31.43 -20.98 3.79
N LYS A 833 -30.27 -20.93 3.22
CA LYS A 833 -29.18 -21.84 3.53
C LYS A 833 -28.66 -21.52 4.93
N MET A 834 -28.78 -22.44 5.85
CA MET A 834 -28.24 -22.36 7.19
C MET A 834 -26.87 -23.03 7.22
N LYS A 835 -25.89 -22.37 7.83
CA LYS A 835 -24.58 -22.95 8.06
C LYS A 835 -24.63 -23.81 9.32
N LYS A 836 -24.29 -25.10 9.18
CA LYS A 836 -24.20 -26.04 10.32
C LYS A 836 -22.78 -26.58 10.46
N VAL A 837 -22.40 -26.88 11.70
CA VAL A 837 -21.11 -27.47 12.05
C VAL A 837 -21.37 -28.80 12.77
N VAL A 838 -20.94 -29.89 12.16
CA VAL A 838 -21.02 -31.24 12.71
C VAL A 838 -19.67 -31.64 13.31
N THR A 839 -19.61 -31.92 14.60
CA THR A 839 -18.40 -32.43 15.26
C THR A 839 -18.37 -33.95 15.14
N VAL A 840 -17.34 -34.50 14.51
CA VAL A 840 -17.19 -35.91 14.16
C VAL A 840 -15.99 -36.54 14.86
N ASP A 841 -16.20 -37.57 15.63
CA ASP A 841 -15.10 -38.36 16.22
C ASP A 841 -14.83 -39.63 15.42
N GLY A 842 -13.59 -40.13 15.54
CA GLY A 842 -13.13 -41.31 14.78
C GLY A 842 -12.40 -41.02 13.48
N MET A 843 -12.27 -39.75 13.05
CA MET A 843 -11.44 -39.39 11.90
C MET A 843 -9.96 -39.39 12.29
N MET A 844 -9.12 -40.20 11.60
CA MET A 844 -7.70 -40.36 11.89
C MET A 844 -6.78 -40.01 10.70
N CYS A 845 -7.32 -39.82 9.50
CA CYS A 845 -6.53 -39.55 8.30
C CYS A 845 -7.35 -38.85 7.22
N MET A 846 -6.69 -38.34 6.17
CA MET A 846 -7.33 -37.63 5.07
C MET A 846 -8.33 -38.49 4.28
N HIS A 847 -8.20 -39.81 4.30
CA HIS A 847 -9.21 -40.70 3.71
C HIS A 847 -10.53 -40.69 4.51
N CYS A 848 -10.45 -40.59 5.83
CA CYS A 848 -11.62 -40.42 6.70
C CYS A 848 -12.33 -39.07 6.40
N VAL A 849 -11.55 -38.01 6.19
CA VAL A 849 -12.07 -36.69 5.81
C VAL A 849 -12.84 -36.76 4.49
N ALA A 850 -12.29 -37.40 3.47
CA ALA A 850 -12.96 -37.59 2.17
C ALA A 850 -14.25 -38.42 2.33
N HIS A 851 -14.25 -39.45 3.16
CA HIS A 851 -15.40 -40.32 3.37
C HIS A 851 -16.56 -39.59 4.10
N VAL A 852 -16.25 -38.81 5.12
CA VAL A 852 -17.23 -37.96 5.84
C VAL A 852 -17.78 -36.87 4.91
N LYS A 853 -16.92 -36.25 4.10
CA LYS A 853 -17.33 -35.26 3.12
C LYS A 853 -18.29 -35.84 2.09
N ASP A 854 -17.98 -37.00 1.53
CA ASP A 854 -18.81 -37.71 0.56
C ASP A 854 -20.17 -38.09 1.14
N ALA A 855 -20.20 -38.61 2.37
CA ALA A 855 -21.43 -38.98 3.06
C ALA A 855 -22.35 -37.77 3.31
N LEU A 856 -21.82 -36.66 3.79
CA LEU A 856 -22.59 -35.43 4.02
C LEU A 856 -23.04 -34.77 2.70
N SER A 857 -22.23 -34.83 1.66
CA SER A 857 -22.56 -34.23 0.34
C SER A 857 -23.70 -35.01 -0.39
N LYS A 858 -24.00 -36.24 0.00
CA LYS A 858 -25.11 -37.06 -0.51
C LYS A 858 -26.44 -36.78 0.14
N VAL A 859 -26.48 -36.03 1.20
CA VAL A 859 -27.73 -35.62 1.86
C VAL A 859 -28.38 -34.51 1.02
N GLU A 860 -29.62 -34.78 0.58
CA GLU A 860 -30.39 -33.85 -0.24
C GLU A 860 -30.61 -32.52 0.51
N GLY A 861 -30.26 -31.38 -0.12
CA GLY A 861 -30.30 -30.06 0.51
C GLY A 861 -29.03 -29.62 1.23
N VAL A 862 -27.95 -30.39 1.20
CA VAL A 862 -26.61 -30.03 1.72
C VAL A 862 -25.70 -29.57 0.60
N SER A 863 -24.96 -28.47 0.84
CA SER A 863 -23.96 -27.91 -0.09
C SER A 863 -22.73 -27.45 0.69
N ASP A 864 -21.63 -27.20 -0.01
CA ASP A 864 -20.39 -26.56 0.48
C ASP A 864 -19.79 -27.27 1.73
N VAL A 865 -19.69 -28.60 1.68
CA VAL A 865 -19.17 -29.39 2.79
C VAL A 865 -17.64 -29.28 2.86
N VAL A 866 -17.16 -28.75 3.99
CA VAL A 866 -15.74 -28.63 4.31
C VAL A 866 -15.47 -29.39 5.60
N VAL A 867 -14.56 -30.39 5.56
CA VAL A 867 -14.21 -31.23 6.72
C VAL A 867 -12.78 -30.95 7.16
N SER A 868 -12.59 -30.63 8.44
CA SER A 868 -11.29 -30.43 9.07
C SER A 868 -10.91 -31.62 9.95
N LEU A 869 -9.75 -32.21 9.71
CA LEU A 869 -9.19 -33.29 10.52
C LEU A 869 -8.71 -32.78 11.88
N ASP A 870 -8.03 -31.62 11.88
CA ASP A 870 -7.42 -31.03 13.08
C ASP A 870 -8.48 -30.58 14.10
N GLU A 871 -9.57 -29.99 13.61
CA GLU A 871 -10.69 -29.53 14.44
C GLU A 871 -11.75 -30.62 14.69
N LYS A 872 -11.64 -31.75 14.00
CA LYS A 872 -12.63 -32.85 14.00
C LYS A 872 -14.05 -32.36 13.67
N THR A 873 -14.18 -31.42 12.75
CA THR A 873 -15.47 -30.78 12.38
C THR A 873 -15.73 -30.86 10.89
N ALA A 874 -17.01 -30.98 10.54
CA ALA A 874 -17.53 -30.80 9.19
C ALA A 874 -18.44 -29.57 9.17
N THR A 875 -18.10 -28.56 8.39
CA THR A 875 -18.89 -27.35 8.18
C THR A 875 -19.61 -27.46 6.83
N LEU A 876 -20.90 -27.18 6.81
CA LEU A 876 -21.75 -27.33 5.63
C LEU A 876 -22.85 -26.27 5.59
N ASN A 877 -23.34 -25.98 4.38
CA ASN A 877 -24.55 -25.20 4.16
C ASN A 877 -25.71 -26.14 3.87
N CYS A 878 -26.85 -25.97 4.52
CA CYS A 878 -28.03 -26.80 4.31
C CYS A 878 -29.32 -25.98 4.25
N THR A 879 -30.36 -26.52 3.57
CA THR A 879 -31.71 -25.96 3.52
C THR A 879 -32.45 -26.23 4.83
N GLU A 880 -33.53 -25.50 5.09
CA GLU A 880 -34.35 -25.66 6.32
C GLU A 880 -34.93 -27.07 6.49
N ASN A 881 -35.03 -27.86 5.43
CA ASN A 881 -35.52 -29.21 5.45
C ASN A 881 -34.52 -30.26 5.98
N VAL A 882 -33.24 -29.92 6.10
CA VAL A 882 -32.20 -30.82 6.59
C VAL A 882 -32.14 -30.79 8.12
N THR A 883 -32.61 -31.87 8.73
CA THR A 883 -32.59 -32.01 10.20
C THR A 883 -31.21 -32.44 10.72
N ASP A 884 -30.92 -32.12 11.98
CA ASP A 884 -29.67 -32.56 12.64
C ASP A 884 -29.54 -34.09 12.69
N GLN A 885 -30.70 -34.79 12.73
CA GLN A 885 -30.74 -36.24 12.69
C GLN A 885 -30.25 -36.79 11.33
N MET A 886 -30.65 -36.19 10.21
CA MET A 886 -30.23 -36.59 8.86
C MET A 886 -28.70 -36.49 8.70
N LEU A 887 -28.12 -35.40 9.22
CA LEU A 887 -26.67 -35.20 9.20
C LEU A 887 -25.94 -36.19 10.10
N SER A 888 -26.50 -36.47 11.27
CA SER A 888 -25.97 -37.47 12.20
C SER A 888 -26.03 -38.87 11.64
N ASP A 889 -27.13 -39.26 11.02
CA ASP A 889 -27.31 -40.59 10.41
C ASP A 889 -26.36 -40.77 9.21
N ALA A 890 -26.16 -39.74 8.39
CA ALA A 890 -25.25 -39.82 7.27
C ALA A 890 -23.78 -40.06 7.69
N VAL A 891 -23.32 -39.39 8.74
CA VAL A 891 -21.97 -39.56 9.31
C VAL A 891 -21.85 -40.91 10.02
N THR A 892 -22.89 -41.35 10.77
CA THR A 892 -22.90 -42.63 11.48
C THR A 892 -22.90 -43.81 10.50
N ASN A 893 -23.69 -43.75 9.43
CA ASN A 893 -23.71 -44.74 8.37
C ASN A 893 -22.37 -44.83 7.61
N ALA A 894 -21.58 -43.75 7.61
CA ALA A 894 -20.22 -43.77 7.11
C ALA A 894 -19.19 -44.36 8.10
N GLY A 895 -19.62 -44.81 9.28
CA GLY A 895 -18.76 -45.50 10.27
C GLY A 895 -18.07 -44.55 11.26
N TYR A 896 -18.56 -43.32 11.43
CA TYR A 896 -17.99 -42.32 12.36
C TYR A 896 -19.02 -41.90 13.41
N THR A 897 -18.57 -41.34 14.54
CA THR A 897 -19.44 -40.94 15.64
C THR A 897 -19.65 -39.40 15.61
N VAL A 898 -20.92 -38.95 15.64
CA VAL A 898 -21.25 -37.53 15.75
C VAL A 898 -21.33 -37.15 17.24
N ILE A 899 -20.57 -36.13 17.62
CA ILE A 899 -20.55 -35.58 18.98
C ILE A 899 -21.60 -34.50 19.13
N SER A 900 -21.70 -33.60 18.18
CA SER A 900 -22.70 -32.52 18.18
C SER A 900 -22.96 -31.99 16.79
N VAL A 901 -24.14 -31.45 16.54
CA VAL A 901 -24.53 -30.63 15.37
C VAL A 901 -24.93 -29.26 15.90
N LYS A 902 -24.32 -28.21 15.35
CA LYS A 902 -24.56 -26.81 15.75
C LYS A 902 -24.87 -25.95 14.55
#